data_642386940377484b4cf200522fc06054
#
_entry.id   642386940377484b4cf200522fc06054
#
_cell.length_a   1.000
_cell.length_b   1.000
_cell.length_c   1.000
_cell.angle_alpha   90.00
_cell.angle_beta   90.00
_cell.angle_gamma   90.00
#
_symmetry.space_group_name_H-M   'P 1'
#
loop_
_entity.id
_entity.type
_entity.pdbx_description
1 polymer ?
#
loop_
_entity_poly.entity_id
_entity_poly.type
_entity_poly.pdbx_seq_one_letter_code
_entity_poly.pdbx_strand_id
1 'polypeptide(L)'
;MLHVVRFLCGPLCLLGVFVGSASADPPVAGYLFPAGGQRGTTVQVRVGGLFLHEKCNFALGGKGLAASPVLTRTRSLWFEGPVLPLPESQQQEDYPVDMAGTVGIAKEAPLGPRRGWVCTSQGGAGGLVFVVGDLPEVVEHETDGDPIPERLTLPVTANGRIFPRDDVDLWEFEAAARQTVTALVLAARLNSPLEPQLEMLDATGRVLAETMTHPVVGADASVRFTAPVAGKYRVRVRDARGQGGPAYVYRLTVTTAAVADFTFPLQVPADGLVDVTAAKDLAPAPIALNGRIARPGAVDEWRVGLKKGTKYTLDLQARGFGSPLFGVVTVTDPAGKELARAEAGGPTPDPSLTVQAPADGAYTVRVSERFRTRGGPNFVYRLKITDGTGVPAGFRLTLIGDGRQTPPPDAYTVLRGANLKLRITAERMGGFSGPIEVTVANLPKGVTAKPMVIAANQTTGELTLQADSTAPIGTAPLTVTGTAATGLALLAVAGPASVGREPVRVTASVPGTRFLPETVTPYLTVGLPTPFRLVDEYVMTSAPRGEVYRRTYRVERDPGFDGPIEVRLADRQARHLQGVTGPVVVVPPGKTVFEYPATLPPWMELGRTCRVCVMATGRVKDVDGTEHPVVFTSTGINQQMIVVVGPGRLDLALDRLTVRSAPGSEVRVPVRVARSRDLSGPVTVEAILPSHWRGVSASPVVIPPGATTGELVLRFAVGEVGPFNMPLTVRATLTTPSTPVIAEAKLEIVDR
;
A
#
# COMPACT_ATOMS: atom_id res chain seq x y z
N MET A 1 -70.70 5.32 20.93
CA MET A 1 -70.54 4.04 21.65
C MET A 1 -69.37 3.28 21.07
N LEU A 2 -68.23 3.41 21.75
CA LEU A 2 -66.97 2.75 21.38
C LEU A 2 -66.84 1.42 22.13
N HIS A 3 -66.57 0.35 21.44
CA HIS A 3 -66.15 -0.88 22.06
C HIS A 3 -64.64 -1.07 21.82
N VAL A 4 -63.91 -1.03 22.92
CA VAL A 4 -62.48 -1.33 22.98
C VAL A 4 -62.31 -2.84 23.17
N VAL A 5 -61.68 -3.50 22.21
CA VAL A 5 -61.23 -4.87 22.35
C VAL A 5 -59.73 -4.85 22.62
N ARG A 6 -59.32 -5.23 23.84
CA ARG A 6 -57.94 -5.47 24.23
C ARG A 6 -57.52 -6.88 23.79
N PHE A 7 -56.56 -6.99 22.87
CA PHE A 7 -55.80 -8.21 22.66
C PHE A 7 -54.52 -8.19 23.53
N LEU A 8 -54.46 -9.10 24.48
CA LEU A 8 -53.21 -9.45 25.16
C LEU A 8 -52.43 -10.36 24.23
N CYS A 9 -51.34 -9.89 23.66
CA CYS A 9 -50.28 -10.73 23.14
C CYS A 9 -49.05 -10.52 24.03
N GLY A 10 -48.75 -11.56 24.81
CA GLY A 10 -47.51 -11.65 25.58
C GLY A 10 -46.31 -11.84 24.65
N PRO A 11 -45.21 -11.14 24.89
CA PRO A 11 -44.00 -11.38 24.10
C PRO A 11 -43.29 -12.65 24.61
N LEU A 12 -43.30 -13.70 23.80
CA LEU A 12 -42.34 -14.80 23.92
C LEU A 12 -40.98 -14.26 23.58
N CYS A 13 -40.16 -13.90 24.59
CA CYS A 13 -38.77 -13.61 24.42
C CYS A 13 -38.03 -14.89 24.03
N LEU A 14 -37.89 -15.16 22.75
CA LEU A 14 -36.87 -16.03 22.23
C LEU A 14 -35.51 -15.35 22.50
N LEU A 15 -34.83 -15.80 23.55
CA LEU A 15 -33.40 -15.61 23.73
C LEU A 15 -32.68 -16.31 22.59
N GLY A 16 -32.57 -15.65 21.44
CA GLY A 16 -31.61 -16.02 20.43
C GLY A 16 -30.20 -15.84 21.00
N VAL A 17 -29.57 -16.95 21.35
CA VAL A 17 -28.13 -16.96 21.59
C VAL A 17 -27.49 -16.55 20.27
N PHE A 18 -27.16 -15.26 20.14
CA PHE A 18 -26.25 -14.81 19.11
C PHE A 18 -24.90 -15.45 19.42
N VAL A 19 -24.63 -16.58 18.78
CA VAL A 19 -23.27 -17.09 18.63
C VAL A 19 -22.55 -16.02 17.82
N GLY A 20 -21.88 -15.12 18.52
CA GLY A 20 -21.04 -14.10 17.88
C GLY A 20 -20.04 -14.83 17.01
N SER A 21 -20.03 -14.52 15.72
CA SER A 21 -19.03 -15.02 14.79
C SER A 21 -17.66 -14.70 15.39
N ALA A 22 -16.82 -15.72 15.58
CA ALA A 22 -15.45 -15.56 16.03
C ALA A 22 -14.78 -14.50 15.15
N SER A 23 -14.43 -13.38 15.75
CA SER A 23 -13.73 -12.28 15.06
C SER A 23 -12.24 -12.47 15.26
N ALA A 24 -11.47 -12.18 14.24
CA ALA A 24 -10.03 -12.03 14.31
C ALA A 24 -9.65 -10.80 13.52
N ASP A 25 -8.58 -10.14 13.92
CA ASP A 25 -7.96 -9.08 13.15
C ASP A 25 -6.77 -9.69 12.36
N PRO A 26 -6.99 -10.19 11.12
CA PRO A 26 -5.92 -10.75 10.31
C PRO A 26 -4.91 -9.66 9.97
N PRO A 27 -3.61 -10.00 9.79
CA PRO A 27 -2.61 -9.04 9.42
C PRO A 27 -2.92 -8.41 8.06
N VAL A 28 -2.49 -7.16 7.88
CA VAL A 28 -2.49 -6.45 6.60
C VAL A 28 -1.07 -5.97 6.34
N ALA A 29 -0.52 -6.28 5.17
CA ALA A 29 0.76 -5.75 4.72
C ALA A 29 0.52 -4.43 3.97
N GLY A 30 1.13 -3.35 4.42
CA GLY A 30 0.97 -2.01 3.84
C GLY A 30 2.10 -1.62 2.91
N TYR A 31 3.35 -1.78 3.35
CA TYR A 31 4.52 -1.40 2.57
C TYR A 31 5.77 -2.16 3.01
N LEU A 32 6.79 -2.11 2.17
CA LEU A 32 8.15 -2.54 2.47
C LEU A 32 9.11 -1.40 2.10
N PHE A 33 9.96 -0.96 3.03
CA PHE A 33 10.89 0.15 2.86
C PHE A 33 12.29 -0.16 3.42
N PRO A 34 13.37 0.08 2.66
CA PRO A 34 13.38 0.38 1.24
C PRO A 34 12.76 -0.76 0.43
N ALA A 35 12.12 -0.41 -0.70
CA ALA A 35 11.39 -1.39 -1.50
C ALA A 35 12.28 -2.12 -2.52
N GLY A 36 13.57 -2.25 -2.21
CA GLY A 36 14.52 -2.99 -3.03
C GLY A 36 15.96 -2.84 -2.54
N GLY A 37 16.90 -3.39 -3.34
CA GLY A 37 18.33 -3.35 -3.03
C GLY A 37 19.19 -3.80 -4.19
N GLN A 38 20.47 -3.41 -4.16
CA GLN A 38 21.47 -3.79 -5.15
C GLN A 38 21.92 -5.25 -4.95
N ARG A 39 22.13 -5.97 -6.02
CA ARG A 39 22.74 -7.32 -5.98
C ARG A 39 24.07 -7.33 -5.20
N GLY A 40 24.30 -8.38 -4.41
CA GLY A 40 25.50 -8.55 -3.61
C GLY A 40 25.51 -7.75 -2.30
N THR A 41 24.37 -7.14 -1.90
CA THR A 41 24.25 -6.38 -0.67
C THR A 41 23.27 -7.00 0.32
N THR A 42 23.29 -6.49 1.55
CA THR A 42 22.27 -6.77 2.57
C THR A 42 21.59 -5.47 2.94
N VAL A 43 20.26 -5.46 2.87
CA VAL A 43 19.42 -4.28 3.09
C VAL A 43 18.70 -4.42 4.42
N GLN A 44 18.74 -3.39 5.26
CA GLN A 44 17.89 -3.26 6.42
C GLN A 44 16.50 -2.83 5.93
N VAL A 45 15.48 -3.62 6.22
CA VAL A 45 14.12 -3.35 5.74
C VAL A 45 13.15 -3.07 6.88
N ARG A 46 12.16 -2.26 6.57
CA ARG A 46 11.02 -1.95 7.42
C ARG A 46 9.75 -2.41 6.70
N VAL A 47 8.89 -3.13 7.39
CA VAL A 47 7.60 -3.56 6.87
C VAL A 47 6.52 -2.93 7.72
N GLY A 48 5.67 -2.11 7.11
CA GLY A 48 4.51 -1.54 7.75
C GLY A 48 3.25 -2.31 7.42
N GLY A 49 2.33 -2.32 8.35
CA GLY A 49 1.07 -3.02 8.21
C GLY A 49 0.23 -2.93 9.47
N LEU A 50 -0.91 -3.60 9.45
CA LEU A 50 -1.83 -3.67 10.57
C LEU A 50 -1.76 -5.05 11.21
N PHE A 51 -1.86 -5.11 12.52
CA PHE A 51 -1.97 -6.36 13.31
C PHE A 51 -0.80 -7.33 13.10
N LEU A 52 0.40 -6.79 12.90
CA LEU A 52 1.62 -7.57 12.70
C LEU A 52 2.20 -8.13 14.01
N HIS A 53 1.55 -7.89 15.15
CA HIS A 53 1.95 -8.28 16.50
C HIS A 53 3.32 -7.69 16.90
N GLU A 54 3.98 -8.23 17.95
CA GLU A 54 5.36 -7.85 18.32
C GLU A 54 6.40 -8.51 17.43
N LYS A 55 6.04 -9.67 16.86
CA LYS A 55 6.83 -10.44 15.89
C LYS A 55 5.90 -11.03 14.85
N CYS A 56 6.32 -11.04 13.60
CA CYS A 56 5.61 -11.72 12.53
C CYS A 56 6.59 -12.46 11.63
N ASN A 57 6.14 -13.57 11.07
CA ASN A 57 6.91 -14.29 10.06
C ASN A 57 6.94 -13.48 8.77
N PHE A 58 8.07 -13.53 8.07
CA PHE A 58 8.29 -12.82 6.83
C PHE A 58 8.98 -13.70 5.80
N ALA A 59 8.53 -13.61 4.56
CA ALA A 59 9.16 -14.32 3.46
C ALA A 59 9.15 -13.46 2.19
N LEU A 60 10.21 -13.56 1.41
CA LEU A 60 10.32 -13.04 0.05
C LEU A 60 10.53 -14.21 -0.91
N GLY A 61 9.72 -14.26 -1.96
CA GLY A 61 9.86 -15.26 -3.02
C GLY A 61 11.00 -14.96 -3.98
N GLY A 62 11.48 -16.00 -4.68
CA GLY A 62 12.45 -15.90 -5.76
C GLY A 62 13.87 -16.31 -5.38
N LYS A 63 14.67 -16.65 -6.41
CA LYS A 63 16.05 -17.11 -6.23
C LYS A 63 16.97 -15.95 -5.82
N GLY A 64 17.94 -16.23 -4.97
CA GLY A 64 19.00 -15.30 -4.58
C GLY A 64 18.63 -14.30 -3.52
N LEU A 65 17.50 -14.46 -2.82
CA LEU A 65 17.11 -13.66 -1.66
C LEU A 65 17.15 -14.49 -0.37
N ALA A 66 17.64 -13.86 0.70
CA ALA A 66 17.65 -14.40 2.06
C ALA A 66 17.04 -13.35 2.99
N ALA A 67 15.73 -13.44 3.24
CA ALA A 67 15.03 -12.56 4.15
C ALA A 67 15.11 -13.06 5.60
N SER A 68 15.10 -12.15 6.57
CA SER A 68 14.89 -12.50 7.97
C SER A 68 13.58 -13.29 8.10
N PRO A 69 13.58 -14.49 8.69
CA PRO A 69 12.35 -15.28 8.78
C PRO A 69 11.31 -14.66 9.72
N VAL A 70 11.75 -13.78 10.62
CA VAL A 70 10.90 -13.07 11.59
C VAL A 70 11.28 -11.59 11.59
N LEU A 71 10.27 -10.74 11.49
CA LEU A 71 10.37 -9.31 11.73
C LEU A 71 10.04 -8.99 13.18
N THR A 72 10.64 -7.93 13.71
CA THR A 72 10.43 -7.47 15.08
C THR A 72 9.90 -6.03 15.07
N ARG A 73 8.89 -5.75 15.88
CA ARG A 73 8.28 -4.41 16.02
C ARG A 73 9.33 -3.39 16.44
N THR A 74 9.31 -2.23 15.78
CA THR A 74 10.18 -1.10 16.12
C THR A 74 9.56 -0.23 17.20
N ARG A 75 10.31 0.75 17.68
CA ARG A 75 9.82 1.77 18.60
C ARG A 75 9.45 3.08 17.90
N SER A 76 9.71 3.20 16.59
CA SER A 76 9.37 4.38 15.82
C SER A 76 7.85 4.49 15.69
N LEU A 77 7.31 5.64 16.04
CA LEU A 77 5.91 5.97 15.90
C LEU A 77 5.76 6.97 14.76
N TRP A 78 4.95 6.62 13.76
CA TRP A 78 4.60 7.50 12.66
C TRP A 78 3.36 8.32 13.00
N PHE A 79 3.42 9.63 12.87
CA PHE A 79 2.25 10.50 12.93
C PHE A 79 2.53 11.80 12.15
N GLU A 80 1.49 12.45 11.67
CA GLU A 80 1.64 13.60 10.78
C GLU A 80 1.84 14.94 11.50
N GLY A 81 2.18 14.97 12.75
CA GLY A 81 2.44 16.20 13.47
C GLY A 81 1.25 17.15 13.57
N PRO A 82 1.48 18.45 13.83
CA PRO A 82 0.40 19.40 14.01
C PRO A 82 -0.38 19.61 12.72
N VAL A 83 -1.63 19.62 12.89
CA VAL A 83 -2.77 19.50 12.02
C VAL A 83 -2.72 20.27 10.74
N LEU A 84 -2.96 19.54 9.65
CA LEU A 84 -3.48 20.14 8.43
C LEU A 84 -4.91 20.64 8.59
N PRO A 85 -5.32 21.70 7.88
CA PRO A 85 -6.69 22.16 7.86
C PRO A 85 -7.65 21.05 7.42
N LEU A 86 -8.84 21.06 7.95
CA LEU A 86 -9.90 20.14 7.59
C LEU A 86 -10.26 20.18 6.10
N PRO A 87 -10.78 19.09 5.58
CA PRO A 87 -11.22 17.84 6.22
C PRO A 87 -10.14 16.78 6.39
N GLU A 88 -8.94 17.02 5.90
CA GLU A 88 -7.82 16.07 5.84
C GLU A 88 -7.42 15.58 7.22
N SER A 89 -7.45 16.48 8.19
CA SER A 89 -7.17 16.15 9.59
C SER A 89 -8.15 15.15 10.22
N GLN A 90 -9.20 14.73 9.54
CA GLN A 90 -10.18 13.74 10.00
C GLN A 90 -10.09 12.41 9.29
N GLN A 91 -9.07 12.20 8.49
CA GLN A 91 -8.87 10.94 7.80
C GLN A 91 -8.39 9.85 8.77
N GLN A 92 -8.61 8.61 8.38
CA GLN A 92 -8.09 7.45 9.08
C GLN A 92 -6.58 7.41 8.94
N GLU A 93 -5.88 7.18 10.04
CA GLU A 93 -4.44 6.97 10.08
C GLU A 93 -4.13 5.51 10.42
N ASP A 94 -3.30 4.91 9.61
CA ASP A 94 -2.86 3.52 9.75
C ASP A 94 -1.33 3.46 9.88
N TYR A 95 -0.81 2.32 10.31
CA TYR A 95 0.62 2.02 10.37
C TYR A 95 1.45 2.92 11.29
N PRO A 96 1.01 3.17 12.54
CA PRO A 96 1.75 4.06 13.43
C PRO A 96 3.14 3.52 13.82
N VAL A 97 3.38 2.24 13.64
CA VAL A 97 4.65 1.55 13.94
C VAL A 97 4.92 0.50 12.87
N ASP A 98 6.17 0.29 12.52
CA ASP A 98 6.57 -0.75 11.57
C ASP A 98 7.41 -1.86 12.20
N MET A 99 7.78 -2.84 11.37
CA MET A 99 8.54 -4.03 11.74
C MET A 99 9.90 -4.01 11.05
N ALA A 100 10.97 -4.38 11.75
CA ALA A 100 12.34 -4.39 11.22
C ALA A 100 12.83 -5.80 10.90
N GLY A 101 13.61 -5.91 9.85
CA GLY A 101 14.30 -7.12 9.42
C GLY A 101 15.40 -6.82 8.40
N THR A 102 15.94 -7.88 7.78
CA THR A 102 16.98 -7.76 6.77
C THR A 102 16.68 -8.60 5.54
N VAL A 103 17.22 -8.19 4.40
CA VAL A 103 17.19 -8.95 3.14
C VAL A 103 18.59 -9.02 2.55
N GLY A 104 19.17 -10.21 2.53
CA GLY A 104 20.41 -10.50 1.81
C GLY A 104 20.11 -10.77 0.34
N ILE A 105 20.89 -10.18 -0.58
CA ILE A 105 20.71 -10.28 -2.03
C ILE A 105 21.98 -10.87 -2.61
N ALA A 106 21.89 -12.05 -3.20
CA ALA A 106 23.05 -12.70 -3.85
C ALA A 106 23.50 -11.89 -5.08
N LYS A 107 24.80 -12.00 -5.43
CA LYS A 107 25.37 -11.33 -6.61
C LYS A 107 24.70 -11.77 -7.92
N GLU A 108 24.28 -13.02 -7.98
CA GLU A 108 23.63 -13.65 -9.15
C GLU A 108 22.10 -13.61 -9.07
N ALA A 109 21.52 -12.91 -8.08
CA ALA A 109 20.07 -12.80 -7.96
C ALA A 109 19.50 -12.21 -9.27
N PRO A 110 18.47 -12.81 -9.88
CA PRO A 110 17.85 -12.23 -11.07
C PRO A 110 17.30 -10.83 -10.76
N LEU A 111 17.45 -9.90 -11.68
CA LEU A 111 16.90 -8.53 -11.54
C LEU A 111 15.38 -8.53 -11.57
N GLY A 112 14.78 -7.48 -11.00
CA GLY A 112 13.35 -7.21 -11.05
C GLY A 112 12.58 -7.50 -9.76
N PRO A 113 11.24 -7.42 -9.78
CA PRO A 113 10.39 -7.48 -8.60
C PRO A 113 10.33 -8.88 -7.99
N ARG A 114 10.14 -8.91 -6.68
CA ARG A 114 9.89 -10.09 -5.85
C ARG A 114 8.70 -9.83 -4.96
N ARG A 115 7.89 -10.86 -4.72
CA ARG A 115 6.75 -10.78 -3.83
C ARG A 115 7.13 -11.19 -2.42
N GLY A 116 6.52 -10.49 -1.45
CA GLY A 116 6.70 -10.75 -0.04
C GLY A 116 5.39 -10.97 0.70
N TRP A 117 5.46 -11.73 1.80
CA TRP A 117 4.33 -12.08 2.67
C TRP A 117 4.73 -11.94 4.12
N VAL A 118 3.75 -11.57 4.93
CA VAL A 118 3.84 -11.62 6.39
C VAL A 118 2.75 -12.53 6.94
N CYS A 119 3.06 -13.23 8.04
CA CYS A 119 2.11 -14.12 8.69
C CYS A 119 2.19 -13.97 10.20
N THR A 120 1.02 -13.99 10.84
CA THR A 120 0.86 -14.02 12.29
C THR A 120 0.05 -15.26 12.68
N SER A 121 -0.18 -15.44 13.97
CA SER A 121 -1.10 -16.47 14.47
C SER A 121 -2.56 -16.28 14.05
N GLN A 122 -2.91 -15.10 13.54
CA GLN A 122 -4.28 -14.77 13.12
C GLN A 122 -4.45 -14.73 11.61
N GLY A 123 -3.40 -14.99 10.83
CA GLY A 123 -3.51 -15.09 9.39
C GLY A 123 -2.26 -14.64 8.64
N GLY A 124 -2.39 -14.52 7.32
CA GLY A 124 -1.35 -14.07 6.42
C GLY A 124 -1.79 -12.89 5.56
N ALA A 125 -0.84 -12.06 5.17
CA ALA A 125 -1.01 -10.96 4.23
C ALA A 125 0.13 -10.92 3.22
N GLY A 126 -0.21 -10.65 1.97
CA GLY A 126 0.73 -10.48 0.86
C GLY A 126 0.77 -9.06 0.34
N GLY A 127 1.11 -8.90 -0.94
CA GLY A 127 1.12 -7.60 -1.61
C GLY A 127 2.40 -6.80 -1.45
N LEU A 128 3.37 -7.28 -0.66
CA LEU A 128 4.68 -6.63 -0.55
C LEU A 128 5.51 -6.86 -1.83
N VAL A 129 6.21 -5.82 -2.26
CA VAL A 129 7.07 -5.88 -3.44
C VAL A 129 8.48 -5.42 -3.08
N PHE A 130 9.47 -6.23 -3.44
CA PHE A 130 10.90 -5.94 -3.29
C PHE A 130 11.58 -6.03 -4.65
N VAL A 131 12.30 -4.99 -5.07
CA VAL A 131 12.95 -4.95 -6.39
C VAL A 131 14.45 -5.18 -6.27
N VAL A 132 14.94 -6.25 -6.90
CA VAL A 132 16.38 -6.49 -7.04
C VAL A 132 16.93 -5.59 -8.14
N GLY A 133 17.81 -4.68 -7.77
CA GLY A 133 18.48 -3.73 -8.66
C GLY A 133 19.94 -4.07 -8.93
N ASP A 134 20.54 -3.34 -9.87
CA ASP A 134 21.95 -3.49 -10.25
C ASP A 134 22.77 -2.21 -9.97
N LEU A 135 22.09 -1.09 -9.78
CA LEU A 135 22.71 0.20 -9.48
C LEU A 135 23.01 0.32 -7.99
N PRO A 136 24.00 1.16 -7.61
CA PRO A 136 24.15 1.60 -6.23
C PRO A 136 22.84 2.18 -5.69
N GLU A 137 22.57 1.92 -4.42
CA GLU A 137 21.34 2.40 -3.79
C GLU A 137 21.62 3.27 -2.57
N VAL A 138 20.82 4.31 -2.40
CA VAL A 138 20.77 5.16 -1.21
C VAL A 138 19.36 5.11 -0.62
N VAL A 139 19.26 5.34 0.67
CA VAL A 139 17.99 5.42 1.40
C VAL A 139 17.89 6.83 1.94
N GLU A 140 16.76 7.45 1.76
CA GLU A 140 16.43 8.78 2.24
C GLU A 140 16.63 8.92 3.75
N HIS A 141 17.09 10.10 4.12
CA HIS A 141 17.19 10.52 5.51
C HIS A 141 15.99 11.38 5.86
N GLU A 142 14.95 10.75 6.34
CA GLU A 142 13.70 11.45 6.73
C GLU A 142 14.00 12.56 7.74
N THR A 143 13.72 13.80 7.37
CA THR A 143 13.89 14.98 8.23
C THR A 143 12.62 15.82 8.22
N ASP A 144 12.12 16.16 9.42
CA ASP A 144 10.96 17.03 9.54
C ASP A 144 11.26 18.44 8.98
N GLY A 145 10.24 19.09 8.42
CA GLY A 145 10.29 20.49 7.98
C GLY A 145 10.46 20.67 6.48
N ASP A 146 10.95 21.86 6.07
CA ASP A 146 11.22 22.14 4.65
C ASP A 146 12.30 21.22 4.10
N PRO A 147 12.16 20.74 2.84
CA PRO A 147 13.02 19.71 2.29
C PRO A 147 14.48 20.17 2.16
N ILE A 148 15.39 19.33 2.63
CA ILE A 148 16.84 19.51 2.52
C ILE A 148 17.36 18.62 1.39
N PRO A 149 18.00 19.18 0.33
CA PRO A 149 18.47 18.36 -0.79
C PRO A 149 19.52 17.33 -0.37
N GLU A 150 19.27 16.04 -0.65
CA GLU A 150 20.25 14.97 -0.49
C GLU A 150 21.07 14.77 -1.77
N ARG A 151 22.38 14.55 -1.60
CA ARG A 151 23.32 14.41 -2.74
C ARG A 151 23.35 13.01 -3.31
N LEU A 152 23.24 12.92 -4.64
CA LEU A 152 23.35 11.69 -5.41
C LEU A 152 24.62 11.68 -6.26
N THR A 153 25.27 10.51 -6.34
CA THR A 153 26.32 10.19 -7.32
C THR A 153 25.76 9.27 -8.38
N LEU A 154 25.64 9.75 -9.62
CA LEU A 154 25.02 9.02 -10.73
C LEU A 154 25.94 7.92 -11.31
N PRO A 155 25.40 6.78 -11.77
CA PRO A 155 23.99 6.37 -11.69
C PRO A 155 23.65 5.78 -10.32
N VAL A 156 22.39 5.95 -9.86
CA VAL A 156 21.95 5.55 -8.54
C VAL A 156 20.46 5.28 -8.49
N THR A 157 20.02 4.47 -7.56
CA THR A 157 18.61 4.36 -7.15
C THR A 157 18.47 4.88 -5.73
N ALA A 158 17.66 5.91 -5.53
CA ALA A 158 17.27 6.43 -4.22
C ALA A 158 15.93 5.79 -3.80
N ASN A 159 15.85 5.34 -2.57
CA ASN A 159 14.63 4.85 -1.96
C ASN A 159 14.11 5.90 -1.00
N GLY A 160 12.92 6.44 -1.28
CA GLY A 160 12.32 7.51 -0.50
C GLY A 160 10.88 7.23 -0.13
N ARG A 161 10.30 8.16 0.62
CA ARG A 161 8.94 8.08 1.13
C ARG A 161 8.37 9.50 1.26
N ILE A 162 7.22 9.76 0.66
CA ILE A 162 6.50 11.02 0.87
C ILE A 162 5.78 10.94 2.22
N PHE A 163 6.42 11.48 3.27
CA PHE A 163 5.91 11.52 4.64
C PHE A 163 6.43 12.79 5.35
N PRO A 164 5.54 13.56 5.99
CA PRO A 164 4.09 13.45 6.10
C PRO A 164 3.32 13.80 4.81
N ARG A 165 2.04 14.19 4.90
CA ARG A 165 1.29 14.76 3.76
C ARG A 165 1.94 16.06 3.29
N ASP A 166 1.80 16.34 1.99
CA ASP A 166 2.42 17.48 1.31
C ASP A 166 3.95 17.49 1.38
N ASP A 167 4.58 16.40 1.81
CA ASP A 167 6.03 16.29 1.82
C ASP A 167 6.63 16.34 0.43
N VAL A 168 7.90 16.78 0.38
CA VAL A 168 8.64 17.02 -0.85
C VAL A 168 10.08 16.56 -0.70
N ASP A 169 10.49 15.55 -1.46
CA ASP A 169 11.88 15.09 -1.47
C ASP A 169 12.69 15.79 -2.55
N LEU A 170 13.88 16.24 -2.17
CA LEU A 170 14.84 16.87 -3.06
C LEU A 170 16.13 16.06 -3.17
N TRP A 171 16.45 15.62 -4.38
CA TRP A 171 17.66 14.87 -4.70
C TRP A 171 18.59 15.68 -5.58
N GLU A 172 19.76 16.10 -5.07
CA GLU A 172 20.74 16.94 -5.79
C GLU A 172 21.80 16.07 -6.46
N PHE A 173 22.10 16.36 -7.73
CA PHE A 173 23.17 15.71 -8.48
C PHE A 173 23.92 16.71 -9.38
N GLU A 174 25.10 16.32 -9.85
CA GLU A 174 25.87 17.10 -10.81
C GLU A 174 25.73 16.54 -12.21
N ALA A 175 25.62 17.41 -13.22
CA ALA A 175 25.60 17.03 -14.62
C ALA A 175 26.53 17.92 -15.45
N ALA A 176 27.20 17.33 -16.46
CA ALA A 176 27.97 18.05 -17.44
C ALA A 176 27.06 18.78 -18.45
N ALA A 177 27.57 19.84 -19.11
CA ALA A 177 26.83 20.51 -20.18
C ALA A 177 26.46 19.50 -21.29
N ARG A 178 25.22 19.57 -21.76
CA ARG A 178 24.61 18.67 -22.78
C ARG A 178 24.48 17.21 -22.34
N GLN A 179 24.75 16.88 -21.09
CA GLN A 179 24.50 15.54 -20.57
C GLN A 179 23.00 15.30 -20.42
N THR A 180 22.52 14.19 -20.96
CA THR A 180 21.13 13.77 -20.76
C THR A 180 21.03 12.89 -19.54
N VAL A 181 20.10 13.23 -18.65
CA VAL A 181 19.79 12.51 -17.41
C VAL A 181 18.32 12.07 -17.48
N THR A 182 18.07 10.84 -17.07
CA THR A 182 16.70 10.29 -16.89
C THR A 182 16.47 10.03 -15.42
N ALA A 183 15.39 10.57 -14.90
CA ALA A 183 14.85 10.23 -13.58
C ALA A 183 13.56 9.43 -13.75
N LEU A 184 13.47 8.29 -13.08
CA LEU A 184 12.35 7.36 -13.13
C LEU A 184 11.94 7.00 -11.72
N VAL A 185 10.66 7.21 -11.37
CA VAL A 185 10.07 6.77 -10.09
C VAL A 185 9.27 5.49 -10.29
N LEU A 186 9.54 4.49 -9.46
CA LEU A 186 8.68 3.35 -9.24
C LEU A 186 7.90 3.57 -7.94
N ALA A 187 6.58 3.62 -8.01
CA ALA A 187 5.67 3.74 -6.89
C ALA A 187 4.48 2.79 -7.06
N ALA A 188 3.70 2.97 -8.12
CA ALA A 188 2.54 2.13 -8.39
C ALA A 188 2.91 0.65 -8.56
N ARG A 189 4.05 0.35 -9.19
CA ARG A 189 4.59 -1.01 -9.32
C ARG A 189 5.10 -1.61 -8.00
N LEU A 190 5.23 -0.80 -6.95
CA LEU A 190 5.52 -1.23 -5.58
C LEU A 190 4.25 -1.44 -4.75
N ASN A 191 3.07 -1.24 -5.32
CA ASN A 191 1.78 -1.13 -4.64
C ASN A 191 1.70 0.07 -3.68
N SER A 192 2.54 1.08 -3.87
CA SER A 192 2.46 2.35 -3.15
C SER A 192 1.24 3.15 -3.60
N PRO A 193 0.54 3.83 -2.69
CA PRO A 193 -0.56 4.73 -3.04
C PRO A 193 -0.09 6.04 -3.68
N LEU A 194 1.21 6.33 -3.70
CA LEU A 194 1.81 7.53 -4.26
C LEU A 194 1.46 7.71 -5.73
N GLU A 195 0.95 8.88 -6.09
CA GLU A 195 0.83 9.37 -7.47
C GLU A 195 1.97 10.36 -7.75
N PRO A 196 3.14 9.87 -8.22
CA PRO A 196 4.33 10.69 -8.26
C PRO A 196 4.23 11.82 -9.28
N GLN A 197 4.53 13.04 -8.82
CA GLN A 197 4.92 14.17 -9.65
C GLN A 197 6.43 14.29 -9.57
N LEU A 198 7.06 14.35 -10.73
CA LEU A 198 8.50 14.44 -10.88
C LEU A 198 8.87 15.76 -11.57
N GLU A 199 9.79 16.51 -10.99
CA GLU A 199 10.27 17.75 -11.56
C GLU A 199 11.79 17.78 -11.54
N MET A 200 12.37 18.26 -12.63
CA MET A 200 13.79 18.55 -12.76
C MET A 200 14.01 20.04 -12.55
N LEU A 201 14.84 20.40 -11.60
CA LEU A 201 15.10 21.79 -11.19
C LEU A 201 16.56 22.18 -11.46
N ASP A 202 16.82 23.45 -11.71
CA ASP A 202 18.16 24.01 -11.59
C ASP A 202 18.52 24.33 -10.12
N ALA A 203 19.74 24.78 -9.90
CA ALA A 203 20.25 25.11 -8.57
C ALA A 203 19.46 26.25 -7.87
N THR A 204 18.72 27.05 -8.62
CA THR A 204 17.88 28.15 -8.09
C THR A 204 16.47 27.70 -7.74
N GLY A 205 16.12 26.43 -8.03
CA GLY A 205 14.78 25.87 -7.81
C GLY A 205 13.79 26.08 -8.96
N ARG A 206 14.26 26.61 -10.12
CA ARG A 206 13.40 26.78 -11.30
C ARG A 206 13.17 25.42 -11.98
N VAL A 207 11.92 25.12 -12.30
CA VAL A 207 11.52 23.90 -13.03
C VAL A 207 12.00 23.98 -14.48
N LEU A 208 12.75 22.98 -14.90
CA LEU A 208 13.28 22.82 -16.25
C LEU A 208 12.53 21.77 -17.07
N ALA A 209 12.02 20.74 -16.41
CA ALA A 209 11.17 19.70 -16.99
C ALA A 209 10.32 19.08 -15.89
N GLU A 210 9.14 18.63 -16.26
CA GLU A 210 8.23 17.96 -15.32
C GLU A 210 7.43 16.85 -15.97
N THR A 211 6.96 15.92 -15.15
CA THR A 211 6.00 14.89 -15.53
C THR A 211 5.16 14.51 -14.33
N MET A 212 3.92 14.17 -14.58
CA MET A 212 3.00 13.64 -13.57
C MET A 212 2.45 12.30 -14.02
N THR A 213 2.18 11.44 -13.04
CA THR A 213 1.35 10.27 -13.29
C THR A 213 -0.09 10.72 -13.46
N HIS A 214 -0.72 10.38 -14.58
CA HIS A 214 -2.13 10.65 -14.74
C HIS A 214 -2.94 9.57 -13.98
N PRO A 215 -3.93 9.93 -13.13
CA PRO A 215 -4.68 8.97 -12.30
C PRO A 215 -5.31 7.80 -13.08
N VAL A 216 -5.71 8.07 -14.33
CA VAL A 216 -6.30 7.07 -15.23
C VAL A 216 -5.25 6.17 -15.89
N VAL A 217 -4.01 6.62 -16.04
CA VAL A 217 -2.91 5.85 -16.67
C VAL A 217 -2.24 4.93 -15.67
N GLY A 218 -2.12 5.38 -14.41
CA GLY A 218 -1.55 4.59 -13.31
C GLY A 218 -0.16 4.03 -13.59
N ALA A 219 0.63 4.69 -14.45
CA ALA A 219 2.02 4.37 -14.70
C ALA A 219 2.91 5.23 -13.79
N ASP A 220 4.08 4.71 -13.44
CA ASP A 220 5.09 5.45 -12.71
C ASP A 220 5.63 6.63 -13.54
N ALA A 221 6.07 7.70 -12.86
CA ALA A 221 6.53 8.92 -13.52
C ALA A 221 7.98 8.80 -14.00
N SER A 222 8.27 9.38 -15.17
CA SER A 222 9.63 9.45 -15.72
C SER A 222 9.85 10.78 -16.41
N VAL A 223 10.96 11.44 -16.12
CA VAL A 223 11.38 12.68 -16.79
C VAL A 223 12.76 12.51 -17.39
N ARG A 224 12.93 12.96 -18.63
CA ARG A 224 14.21 13.01 -19.33
C ARG A 224 14.58 14.47 -19.57
N PHE A 225 15.79 14.82 -19.19
CA PHE A 225 16.29 16.18 -19.20
C PHE A 225 17.70 16.22 -19.80
N THR A 226 18.02 17.25 -20.57
CA THR A 226 19.37 17.49 -21.07
C THR A 226 19.89 18.78 -20.43
N ALA A 227 20.97 18.67 -19.67
CA ALA A 227 21.56 19.79 -18.94
C ALA A 227 22.07 20.88 -19.91
N PRO A 228 21.55 22.11 -19.87
CA PRO A 228 22.01 23.18 -20.76
C PRO A 228 23.44 23.62 -20.45
N VAL A 229 23.85 23.59 -19.21
CA VAL A 229 25.17 23.94 -18.69
C VAL A 229 25.67 22.92 -17.69
N ALA A 230 26.96 22.85 -17.42
CA ALA A 230 27.49 22.06 -16.34
C ALA A 230 27.13 22.69 -14.99
N GLY A 231 26.68 21.86 -14.05
CA GLY A 231 26.29 22.36 -12.73
C GLY A 231 25.46 21.39 -11.92
N LYS A 232 24.90 21.91 -10.83
CA LYS A 232 24.02 21.19 -9.92
C LYS A 232 22.58 21.30 -10.39
N TYR A 233 21.90 20.16 -10.33
CA TYR A 233 20.48 20.00 -10.64
C TYR A 233 19.80 19.22 -9.55
N ARG A 234 18.49 19.35 -9.45
CA ARG A 234 17.70 18.63 -8.45
C ARG A 234 16.54 17.89 -9.10
N VAL A 235 16.26 16.71 -8.60
CA VAL A 235 14.98 16.01 -8.83
C VAL A 235 14.11 16.26 -7.63
N ARG A 236 12.90 16.77 -7.86
CA ARG A 236 11.86 16.90 -6.85
C ARG A 236 10.81 15.82 -7.05
N VAL A 237 10.53 15.09 -5.98
CA VAL A 237 9.48 14.06 -5.93
C VAL A 237 8.42 14.52 -4.93
N ARG A 238 7.14 14.43 -5.31
CA ARG A 238 6.01 14.68 -4.42
C ARG A 238 4.77 13.92 -4.89
N ASP A 239 3.75 13.83 -4.05
CA ASP A 239 2.44 13.32 -4.46
C ASP A 239 1.67 14.38 -5.25
N ALA A 240 1.10 14.00 -6.40
CA ALA A 240 0.36 14.93 -7.28
C ALA A 240 -0.94 15.47 -6.65
N ARG A 241 -1.43 14.84 -5.58
CA ARG A 241 -2.64 15.23 -4.85
C ARG A 241 -2.34 15.82 -3.47
N GLY A 242 -1.05 16.04 -3.14
CA GLY A 242 -0.65 16.48 -1.81
C GLY A 242 -0.98 15.44 -0.71
N GLN A 243 -0.99 14.15 -1.06
CA GLN A 243 -1.11 13.09 -0.07
C GLN A 243 0.28 12.64 0.38
N GLY A 244 0.33 11.86 1.44
CA GLY A 244 1.56 11.30 2.00
C GLY A 244 1.23 10.35 3.12
N GLY A 245 2.25 9.66 3.63
CA GLY A 245 2.09 8.72 4.73
C GLY A 245 3.13 7.62 4.70
N PRO A 246 3.21 6.76 5.73
CA PRO A 246 4.23 5.72 5.83
C PRO A 246 4.26 4.74 4.65
N ALA A 247 3.13 4.55 3.95
CA ALA A 247 3.00 3.67 2.80
C ALA A 247 3.35 4.32 1.44
N TYR A 248 3.61 5.64 1.40
CA TYR A 248 3.90 6.38 0.17
C TYR A 248 5.36 6.21 -0.26
N VAL A 249 5.82 4.97 -0.28
CA VAL A 249 7.19 4.59 -0.62
C VAL A 249 7.44 4.66 -2.13
N TYR A 250 8.67 5.00 -2.52
CA TYR A 250 9.09 5.01 -3.92
C TYR A 250 10.56 4.59 -4.08
N ARG A 251 10.92 4.28 -5.34
CA ARG A 251 12.30 4.10 -5.79
C ARG A 251 12.55 5.03 -6.97
N LEU A 252 13.47 5.99 -6.80
CA LEU A 252 13.88 6.94 -7.83
C LEU A 252 15.20 6.48 -8.44
N THR A 253 15.20 6.10 -9.69
CA THR A 253 16.44 5.84 -10.45
C THR A 253 16.84 7.11 -11.21
N VAL A 254 18.05 7.61 -10.95
CA VAL A 254 18.65 8.73 -11.69
C VAL A 254 19.88 8.23 -12.42
N THR A 255 19.86 8.35 -13.76
CA THR A 255 20.91 7.74 -14.60
C THR A 255 21.11 8.52 -15.90
N THR A 256 22.32 8.41 -16.45
CA THR A 256 22.67 8.91 -17.79
C THR A 256 22.50 7.83 -18.87
N ALA A 257 22.30 6.57 -18.46
CA ALA A 257 22.02 5.47 -19.38
C ALA A 257 20.56 5.52 -19.89
N ALA A 258 20.32 4.92 -21.05
CA ALA A 258 18.95 4.71 -21.53
C ALA A 258 18.25 3.68 -20.60
N VAL A 259 17.15 4.09 -20.01
CA VAL A 259 16.32 3.22 -19.17
C VAL A 259 15.22 2.60 -20.03
N ALA A 260 15.16 1.29 -20.08
CA ALA A 260 14.04 0.54 -20.64
C ALA A 260 13.31 -0.18 -19.50
N ASP A 261 12.09 0.29 -19.18
CA ASP A 261 11.25 -0.26 -18.10
C ASP A 261 10.60 -1.60 -18.46
N PHE A 262 10.54 -1.93 -19.73
CA PHE A 262 9.88 -3.13 -20.22
C PHE A 262 10.82 -4.00 -21.02
N THR A 263 10.80 -5.29 -20.72
CA THR A 263 11.35 -6.30 -21.62
C THR A 263 10.48 -6.33 -22.88
N PHE A 264 11.09 -6.14 -24.04
CA PHE A 264 10.39 -6.21 -25.31
C PHE A 264 10.82 -7.48 -26.07
N PRO A 265 9.88 -8.29 -26.57
CA PRO A 265 8.41 -8.17 -26.47
C PRO A 265 7.88 -8.36 -25.04
N LEU A 266 6.64 -7.89 -24.81
CA LEU A 266 5.99 -8.08 -23.49
C LEU A 266 5.90 -9.56 -23.16
N GLN A 267 6.41 -9.94 -21.99
CA GLN A 267 6.30 -11.32 -21.49
C GLN A 267 4.87 -11.54 -20.98
N VAL A 268 4.16 -12.46 -21.59
CA VAL A 268 2.79 -12.84 -21.20
C VAL A 268 2.71 -14.34 -21.00
N PRO A 269 1.78 -14.85 -20.16
CA PRO A 269 1.51 -16.28 -20.11
C PRO A 269 1.14 -16.82 -21.49
N ALA A 270 1.62 -18.02 -21.82
CA ALA A 270 1.36 -18.65 -23.12
C ALA A 270 -0.16 -18.74 -23.39
N ASP A 271 -0.61 -18.14 -24.49
CA ASP A 271 -2.01 -18.14 -24.94
C ASP A 271 -2.21 -18.87 -26.27
N GLY A 272 -1.17 -19.57 -26.72
CA GLY A 272 -1.20 -20.38 -27.97
C GLY A 272 -1.07 -19.56 -29.26
N LEU A 273 -0.93 -18.23 -29.16
CA LEU A 273 -0.73 -17.39 -30.33
C LEU A 273 0.76 -17.27 -30.70
N VAL A 274 1.03 -17.12 -31.97
CA VAL A 274 2.37 -16.82 -32.47
C VAL A 274 2.63 -15.31 -32.23
N ASP A 275 3.72 -15.00 -31.53
CA ASP A 275 4.14 -13.62 -31.29
C ASP A 275 5.03 -13.10 -32.43
N VAL A 276 4.64 -11.96 -33.02
CA VAL A 276 5.37 -11.28 -34.10
C VAL A 276 5.81 -9.90 -33.62
N THR A 277 7.10 -9.58 -33.81
CA THR A 277 7.73 -8.33 -33.35
C THR A 277 8.16 -7.38 -34.45
N ALA A 278 8.04 -7.81 -35.72
CA ALA A 278 8.43 -7.01 -36.88
C ALA A 278 7.32 -6.96 -37.94
N ALA A 279 6.98 -5.75 -38.37
CA ALA A 279 5.84 -5.46 -39.24
C ALA A 279 6.08 -5.69 -40.75
N LYS A 280 7.13 -6.41 -41.14
CA LYS A 280 7.58 -6.42 -42.56
C LYS A 280 6.79 -7.33 -43.50
N ASP A 281 6.13 -8.35 -42.95
CA ASP A 281 5.47 -9.36 -43.76
C ASP A 281 3.99 -9.52 -43.45
N LEU A 282 3.22 -10.04 -44.39
CA LEU A 282 1.82 -10.36 -44.20
C LEU A 282 1.70 -11.53 -43.23
N ALA A 283 1.19 -11.24 -42.03
CA ALA A 283 0.97 -12.25 -40.98
C ALA A 283 -0.49 -12.73 -41.00
N PRO A 284 -0.76 -14.05 -41.14
CA PRO A 284 -2.12 -14.57 -41.08
C PRO A 284 -2.63 -14.56 -39.61
N ALA A 285 -3.88 -14.14 -39.43
CA ALA A 285 -4.57 -14.33 -38.15
C ALA A 285 -5.01 -15.80 -38.01
N PRO A 286 -5.02 -16.40 -36.79
CA PRO A 286 -4.82 -15.74 -35.44
C PRO A 286 -3.34 -15.50 -35.11
N ILE A 287 -3.05 -14.35 -34.49
CA ILE A 287 -1.68 -13.88 -34.22
C ILE A 287 -1.64 -12.87 -33.08
N ALA A 288 -0.47 -12.70 -32.46
CA ALA A 288 -0.19 -11.62 -31.54
C ALA A 288 0.94 -10.71 -32.08
N LEU A 289 0.66 -9.42 -32.18
CA LEU A 289 1.58 -8.41 -32.70
C LEU A 289 2.16 -7.61 -31.51
N ASN A 290 3.49 -7.63 -31.38
CA ASN A 290 4.19 -6.90 -30.34
C ASN A 290 4.87 -5.66 -30.90
N GLY A 291 4.49 -4.48 -30.43
CA GLY A 291 4.99 -3.20 -30.89
C GLY A 291 5.31 -2.22 -29.80
N ARG A 292 5.85 -1.07 -30.24
CA ARG A 292 6.24 0.03 -29.36
C ARG A 292 6.05 1.37 -30.06
N ILE A 293 5.27 2.27 -29.47
CA ILE A 293 5.16 3.65 -29.95
C ILE A 293 6.41 4.41 -29.48
N ALA A 294 7.52 4.23 -30.20
CA ALA A 294 8.87 4.60 -29.78
C ALA A 294 9.11 6.11 -29.65
N ARG A 295 8.26 6.95 -30.22
CA ARG A 295 8.35 8.43 -30.16
C ARG A 295 6.97 9.08 -30.23
N PRO A 296 6.81 10.30 -29.75
CA PRO A 296 5.59 11.08 -29.90
C PRO A 296 5.11 11.13 -31.36
N GLY A 297 3.81 10.90 -31.58
CA GLY A 297 3.17 10.91 -32.88
C GLY A 297 3.48 9.71 -33.79
N ALA A 298 4.24 8.72 -33.31
CA ALA A 298 4.48 7.49 -34.07
C ALA A 298 3.21 6.65 -34.18
N VAL A 299 3.11 5.91 -35.30
CA VAL A 299 2.05 4.95 -35.58
C VAL A 299 2.71 3.66 -36.07
N ASP A 300 2.38 2.54 -35.42
CA ASP A 300 2.79 1.23 -35.89
C ASP A 300 1.74 0.69 -36.86
N GLU A 301 2.20 0.24 -38.07
CA GLU A 301 1.36 -0.33 -39.07
C GLU A 301 1.71 -1.80 -39.31
N TRP A 302 0.68 -2.66 -39.22
CA TRP A 302 0.79 -4.09 -39.37
C TRP A 302 -0.04 -4.56 -40.56
N ARG A 303 0.50 -5.43 -41.39
CA ARG A 303 -0.24 -6.08 -42.47
C ARG A 303 -0.70 -7.46 -42.03
N VAL A 304 -2.01 -7.66 -41.95
CA VAL A 304 -2.62 -8.89 -41.44
C VAL A 304 -3.52 -9.51 -42.50
N GLY A 305 -3.30 -10.79 -42.77
CA GLY A 305 -4.14 -11.57 -43.69
C GLY A 305 -5.44 -11.98 -43.01
N LEU A 306 -6.58 -11.47 -43.48
CA LEU A 306 -7.91 -11.84 -42.99
C LEU A 306 -8.72 -12.54 -44.09
N LYS A 307 -9.61 -13.48 -43.68
CA LYS A 307 -10.47 -14.27 -44.57
C LYS A 307 -11.88 -13.70 -44.62
N LYS A 308 -12.46 -13.66 -45.83
CA LYS A 308 -13.82 -13.19 -46.08
C LYS A 308 -14.84 -13.85 -45.16
N GLY A 309 -15.74 -13.03 -44.59
CA GLY A 309 -16.83 -13.48 -43.74
C GLY A 309 -16.45 -13.83 -42.32
N THR A 310 -15.14 -13.98 -42.05
CA THR A 310 -14.65 -14.30 -40.70
C THR A 310 -14.69 -13.08 -39.81
N LYS A 311 -15.18 -13.28 -38.58
CA LYS A 311 -15.25 -12.26 -37.55
C LYS A 311 -13.99 -12.34 -36.66
N TYR A 312 -13.20 -11.28 -36.66
CA TYR A 312 -11.97 -11.18 -35.88
C TYR A 312 -12.17 -10.25 -34.68
N THR A 313 -11.61 -10.65 -33.56
CA THR A 313 -11.49 -9.79 -32.36
C THR A 313 -10.04 -9.34 -32.24
N LEU A 314 -9.86 -8.04 -32.07
CA LEU A 314 -8.56 -7.39 -31.84
C LEU A 314 -8.54 -6.81 -30.41
N ASP A 315 -7.69 -7.40 -29.55
CA ASP A 315 -7.54 -7.01 -28.15
C ASP A 315 -6.15 -6.44 -27.93
N LEU A 316 -6.07 -5.14 -27.68
CA LEU A 316 -4.82 -4.50 -27.29
C LEU A 316 -4.55 -4.79 -25.81
N GLN A 317 -3.32 -5.12 -25.51
CA GLN A 317 -2.80 -5.35 -24.17
C GLN A 317 -1.60 -4.42 -23.94
N ALA A 318 -1.79 -3.36 -23.19
CA ALA A 318 -0.75 -2.37 -22.88
C ALA A 318 -0.84 -1.90 -21.43
N ARG A 319 -1.89 -1.18 -21.08
CA ARG A 319 -2.09 -0.60 -19.77
C ARG A 319 -2.30 -1.67 -18.69
N GLY A 320 -2.92 -2.78 -19.05
CA GLY A 320 -3.04 -3.95 -18.18
C GLY A 320 -1.69 -4.50 -17.72
N PHE A 321 -0.61 -4.25 -18.47
CA PHE A 321 0.77 -4.63 -18.16
C PHE A 321 1.62 -3.45 -17.63
N GLY A 322 1.01 -2.30 -17.37
CA GLY A 322 1.71 -1.12 -16.85
C GLY A 322 2.35 -0.22 -17.91
N SER A 323 2.16 -0.51 -19.21
CA SER A 323 2.56 0.42 -20.27
C SER A 323 1.75 1.73 -20.17
N PRO A 324 2.38 2.91 -20.33
CA PRO A 324 1.68 4.18 -20.30
C PRO A 324 0.84 4.47 -21.55
N LEU A 325 0.77 3.54 -22.51
CA LEU A 325 0.09 3.70 -23.79
C LEU A 325 -1.43 3.78 -23.64
N PHE A 326 -2.03 4.90 -24.07
CA PHE A 326 -3.45 4.98 -24.37
C PHE A 326 -3.66 4.57 -25.82
N GLY A 327 -3.80 3.28 -26.05
CA GLY A 327 -3.84 2.72 -27.38
C GLY A 327 -5.08 3.14 -28.18
N VAL A 328 -4.85 3.44 -29.44
CA VAL A 328 -5.88 3.54 -30.48
C VAL A 328 -5.59 2.46 -31.51
N VAL A 329 -6.57 1.60 -31.77
CA VAL A 329 -6.48 0.54 -32.78
C VAL A 329 -7.42 0.87 -33.92
N THR A 330 -6.92 0.85 -35.16
CA THR A 330 -7.72 1.09 -36.36
C THR A 330 -7.47 -0.03 -37.36
N VAL A 331 -8.51 -0.53 -37.98
CA VAL A 331 -8.44 -1.54 -39.07
C VAL A 331 -8.94 -0.95 -40.38
N THR A 332 -8.13 -1.03 -41.41
CA THR A 332 -8.50 -0.60 -42.75
C THR A 332 -8.45 -1.78 -43.75
N ASP A 333 -9.34 -1.76 -44.71
CA ASP A 333 -9.36 -2.75 -45.79
C ASP A 333 -8.21 -2.51 -46.81
N PRO A 334 -8.01 -3.43 -47.79
CA PRO A 334 -6.97 -3.27 -48.82
C PRO A 334 -7.14 -2.01 -49.68
N ALA A 335 -8.32 -1.42 -49.74
CA ALA A 335 -8.60 -0.16 -50.45
C ALA A 335 -8.33 1.08 -49.60
N GLY A 336 -7.96 0.92 -48.33
CA GLY A 336 -7.68 2.01 -47.38
C GLY A 336 -8.90 2.55 -46.63
N LYS A 337 -10.08 1.92 -46.79
CA LYS A 337 -11.30 2.31 -46.06
C LYS A 337 -11.23 1.79 -44.63
N GLU A 338 -11.50 2.66 -43.65
CA GLU A 338 -11.62 2.29 -42.23
C GLU A 338 -12.86 1.39 -42.03
N LEU A 339 -12.65 0.23 -41.43
CA LEU A 339 -13.68 -0.75 -41.08
C LEU A 339 -14.07 -0.68 -39.61
N ALA A 340 -13.10 -0.47 -38.76
CA ALA A 340 -13.32 -0.41 -37.32
C ALA A 340 -12.22 0.41 -36.63
N ARG A 341 -12.60 1.06 -35.51
CA ARG A 341 -11.72 1.81 -34.65
C ARG A 341 -12.14 1.65 -33.19
N ALA A 342 -11.18 1.47 -32.30
CA ALA A 342 -11.39 1.54 -30.87
C ALA A 342 -10.23 2.30 -30.22
N GLU A 343 -10.52 2.97 -29.13
CA GLU A 343 -9.52 3.70 -28.35
C GLU A 343 -9.66 3.43 -26.86
N ALA A 344 -8.54 3.54 -26.12
CA ALA A 344 -8.53 3.41 -24.68
C ALA A 344 -9.43 4.49 -24.03
N GLY A 345 -10.37 4.06 -23.23
CA GLY A 345 -11.33 4.90 -22.56
C GLY A 345 -12.43 4.07 -21.89
N GLY A 346 -13.07 4.61 -20.85
CA GLY A 346 -14.13 3.88 -20.12
C GLY A 346 -13.59 2.87 -19.11
N PRO A 347 -14.41 1.88 -18.72
CA PRO A 347 -14.09 0.96 -17.61
C PRO A 347 -12.97 -0.02 -17.93
N THR A 348 -12.69 -0.29 -19.22
CA THR A 348 -11.58 -1.16 -19.64
C THR A 348 -10.33 -0.34 -19.91
N PRO A 349 -9.16 -0.73 -19.36
CA PRO A 349 -7.93 0.03 -19.54
C PRO A 349 -7.40 0.01 -20.97
N ASP A 350 -7.62 -1.06 -21.73
CA ASP A 350 -7.13 -1.25 -23.10
C ASP A 350 -8.30 -1.45 -24.09
N PRO A 351 -8.17 -1.00 -25.36
CA PRO A 351 -9.23 -1.12 -26.33
C PRO A 351 -9.36 -2.54 -26.90
N SER A 352 -10.59 -2.96 -27.14
CA SER A 352 -10.94 -4.15 -27.88
C SER A 352 -11.95 -3.78 -28.98
N LEU A 353 -11.80 -4.37 -30.17
CA LEU A 353 -12.74 -4.20 -31.27
C LEU A 353 -12.99 -5.50 -32.01
N THR A 354 -14.09 -5.54 -32.72
CA THR A 354 -14.43 -6.66 -33.58
C THR A 354 -14.65 -6.17 -35.02
N VAL A 355 -14.11 -6.90 -35.97
CA VAL A 355 -14.25 -6.62 -37.42
C VAL A 355 -14.63 -7.88 -38.18
N GLN A 356 -15.53 -7.78 -39.13
CA GLN A 356 -15.81 -8.84 -40.09
C GLN A 356 -15.17 -8.49 -41.45
N ALA A 357 -14.28 -9.36 -41.94
CA ALA A 357 -13.59 -9.11 -43.16
C ALA A 357 -14.55 -9.23 -44.37
N PRO A 358 -14.75 -8.18 -45.20
CA PRO A 358 -15.64 -8.22 -46.35
C PRO A 358 -15.07 -9.03 -47.55
N ALA A 359 -13.75 -9.22 -47.60
CA ALA A 359 -13.05 -9.97 -48.63
C ALA A 359 -11.80 -10.64 -48.05
N ASP A 360 -11.26 -11.65 -48.78
CA ASP A 360 -9.92 -12.15 -48.48
C ASP A 360 -8.87 -11.09 -48.84
N GLY A 361 -7.85 -10.91 -48.01
CA GLY A 361 -6.79 -9.97 -48.34
C GLY A 361 -5.92 -9.51 -47.20
N ALA A 362 -5.04 -8.55 -47.52
CA ALA A 362 -4.13 -7.91 -46.59
C ALA A 362 -4.78 -6.64 -46.00
N TYR A 363 -5.15 -6.70 -44.77
CA TYR A 363 -5.71 -5.57 -44.00
C TYR A 363 -4.59 -4.83 -43.27
N THR A 364 -4.72 -3.52 -43.13
CA THR A 364 -3.78 -2.73 -42.34
C THR A 364 -4.37 -2.48 -40.97
N VAL A 365 -3.63 -2.91 -39.94
CA VAL A 365 -3.95 -2.65 -38.55
C VAL A 365 -2.97 -1.61 -38.03
N ARG A 366 -3.48 -0.48 -37.56
CA ARG A 366 -2.69 0.62 -36.98
C ARG A 366 -2.86 0.68 -35.49
N VAL A 367 -1.74 0.83 -34.78
CA VAL A 367 -1.70 1.11 -33.36
C VAL A 367 -1.00 2.44 -33.14
N SER A 368 -1.61 3.32 -32.35
CA SER A 368 -1.05 4.63 -32.02
C SER A 368 -1.37 5.02 -30.59
N GLU A 369 -0.64 5.99 -30.07
CA GLU A 369 -1.00 6.68 -28.82
C GLU A 369 -2.09 7.72 -29.10
N ARG A 370 -3.11 7.77 -28.24
CA ARG A 370 -4.21 8.74 -28.33
C ARG A 370 -3.74 10.20 -28.26
N PHE A 371 -2.73 10.46 -27.44
CA PHE A 371 -2.15 11.79 -27.23
C PHE A 371 -0.88 11.92 -28.06
N ARG A 372 -0.90 12.69 -29.15
CA ARG A 372 0.19 12.80 -30.12
C ARG A 372 1.52 13.30 -29.56
N THR A 373 1.51 13.90 -28.36
CA THR A 373 2.71 14.39 -27.68
C THR A 373 3.41 13.31 -26.87
N ARG A 374 2.85 12.11 -26.77
CA ARG A 374 3.33 11.00 -25.96
C ARG A 374 3.89 9.86 -26.82
N GLY A 375 4.85 9.14 -26.26
CA GLY A 375 5.55 8.03 -26.87
C GLY A 375 6.92 7.87 -26.22
N GLY A 376 7.55 6.72 -26.38
CA GLY A 376 8.87 6.44 -25.79
C GLY A 376 9.13 4.95 -25.60
N PRO A 377 10.27 4.59 -24.98
CA PRO A 377 10.68 3.19 -24.81
C PRO A 377 9.67 2.35 -24.00
N ASN A 378 8.87 2.98 -23.16
CA ASN A 378 7.91 2.32 -22.27
C ASN A 378 6.50 2.16 -22.88
N PHE A 379 6.24 2.74 -24.07
CA PHE A 379 4.96 2.66 -24.75
C PHE A 379 4.85 1.37 -25.58
N VAL A 380 5.01 0.25 -24.88
CA VAL A 380 4.94 -1.10 -25.46
C VAL A 380 3.51 -1.64 -25.44
N TYR A 381 3.21 -2.54 -26.39
CA TYR A 381 1.92 -3.22 -26.45
C TYR A 381 2.03 -4.61 -27.06
N ARG A 382 1.03 -5.43 -26.79
CA ARG A 382 0.74 -6.68 -27.49
C ARG A 382 -0.69 -6.63 -27.99
N LEU A 383 -0.90 -6.76 -29.31
CA LEU A 383 -2.21 -6.77 -29.94
C LEU A 383 -2.54 -8.21 -30.36
N LYS A 384 -3.52 -8.83 -29.75
CA LYS A 384 -4.04 -10.14 -30.16
C LYS A 384 -5.08 -9.96 -31.23
N ILE A 385 -4.98 -10.77 -32.29
CA ILE A 385 -5.96 -10.84 -33.37
C ILE A 385 -6.41 -12.29 -33.47
N THR A 386 -7.67 -12.55 -33.10
CA THR A 386 -8.24 -13.91 -33.04
C THR A 386 -9.55 -13.98 -33.80
N ASP A 387 -9.78 -15.11 -34.47
CA ASP A 387 -11.02 -15.42 -35.20
C ASP A 387 -11.90 -16.43 -34.41
N GLY A 388 -11.52 -16.74 -33.19
CA GLY A 388 -12.15 -17.77 -32.38
C GLY A 388 -11.77 -19.22 -32.76
N THR A 389 -11.02 -19.43 -33.86
CA THR A 389 -10.69 -20.79 -34.33
C THR A 389 -9.27 -21.24 -34.01
N GLY A 390 -8.31 -20.32 -33.86
CA GLY A 390 -6.89 -20.64 -33.64
C GLY A 390 -6.49 -20.80 -32.16
N VAL A 391 -7.36 -20.47 -31.23
CA VAL A 391 -7.10 -20.68 -29.83
C VAL A 391 -7.49 -22.09 -29.44
N PRO A 392 -6.57 -22.91 -28.89
CA PRO A 392 -6.93 -24.25 -28.42
C PRO A 392 -8.12 -24.16 -27.42
N ALA A 393 -9.07 -25.08 -27.61
CA ALA A 393 -10.19 -25.18 -26.69
C ALA A 393 -9.65 -25.46 -25.27
N GLY A 394 -9.97 -24.59 -24.34
CA GLY A 394 -9.44 -24.67 -22.98
C GLY A 394 -10.07 -23.63 -22.05
N PHE A 395 -9.45 -23.46 -20.92
CA PHE A 395 -9.89 -22.48 -19.92
C PHE A 395 -8.70 -21.97 -19.12
N ARG A 396 -8.88 -20.79 -18.50
CA ARG A 396 -7.98 -20.23 -17.49
C ARG A 396 -8.77 -20.07 -16.20
N LEU A 397 -8.15 -20.39 -15.07
CA LEU A 397 -8.75 -20.18 -13.76
C LEU A 397 -8.06 -19.03 -13.05
N THR A 398 -8.87 -18.18 -12.43
CA THR A 398 -8.42 -17.06 -11.62
C THR A 398 -9.10 -17.08 -10.27
N LEU A 399 -8.30 -17.01 -9.20
CA LEU A 399 -8.78 -16.94 -7.83
C LEU A 399 -8.95 -15.45 -7.47
N ILE A 400 -10.18 -15.04 -7.12
CA ILE A 400 -10.51 -13.63 -6.83
C ILE A 400 -10.98 -13.40 -5.38
N GLY A 401 -10.67 -14.33 -4.48
CA GLY A 401 -11.03 -14.22 -3.08
C GLY A 401 -12.54 -14.13 -2.86
N ASP A 402 -12.97 -13.20 -2.03
CA ASP A 402 -14.39 -12.90 -1.80
C ASP A 402 -14.97 -11.90 -2.83
N GLY A 403 -14.14 -11.42 -3.74
CA GLY A 403 -14.50 -10.47 -4.80
C GLY A 403 -14.65 -9.01 -4.32
N ARG A 404 -14.32 -8.70 -3.06
CA ARG A 404 -14.45 -7.34 -2.50
C ARG A 404 -13.16 -6.53 -2.61
N GLN A 405 -12.02 -7.20 -2.75
CA GLN A 405 -10.71 -6.55 -2.86
C GLN A 405 -10.26 -6.46 -4.32
N THR A 406 -9.70 -5.32 -4.70
CA THR A 406 -9.13 -5.09 -6.03
C THR A 406 -7.78 -4.39 -5.87
N PRO A 407 -6.65 -5.01 -6.26
CA PRO A 407 -6.52 -6.38 -6.81
C PRO A 407 -6.88 -7.47 -5.79
N PRO A 408 -7.21 -8.69 -6.23
CA PRO A 408 -7.44 -9.82 -5.34
C PRO A 408 -6.21 -10.11 -4.48
N PRO A 409 -6.39 -10.51 -3.21
CA PRO A 409 -5.27 -10.81 -2.32
C PRO A 409 -4.50 -12.04 -2.79
N ASP A 410 -3.20 -12.05 -2.58
CA ASP A 410 -2.31 -13.19 -2.81
C ASP A 410 -2.04 -14.01 -1.53
N ALA A 411 -2.71 -13.69 -0.43
CA ALA A 411 -2.73 -14.45 0.80
C ALA A 411 -4.15 -14.51 1.37
N TYR A 412 -4.55 -15.68 1.82
CA TYR A 412 -5.87 -15.97 2.38
C TYR A 412 -5.74 -16.51 3.79
N THR A 413 -6.74 -16.25 4.63
CA THR A 413 -6.80 -16.76 6.00
C THR A 413 -8.07 -17.57 6.19
N VAL A 414 -7.93 -18.81 6.69
CA VAL A 414 -9.02 -19.59 7.24
C VAL A 414 -8.87 -19.67 8.76
N LEU A 415 -9.89 -19.23 9.50
CA LEU A 415 -9.85 -19.33 10.96
C LEU A 415 -10.09 -20.76 11.40
N ARG A 416 -9.42 -21.18 12.45
CA ARG A 416 -9.60 -22.48 13.12
C ARG A 416 -11.07 -22.70 13.46
N GLY A 417 -11.62 -23.85 13.09
CA GLY A 417 -13.03 -24.20 13.28
C GLY A 417 -14.01 -23.48 12.33
N ALA A 418 -13.54 -22.69 11.38
CA ALA A 418 -14.36 -21.92 10.47
C ALA A 418 -14.22 -22.35 8.99
N ASN A 419 -15.07 -21.79 8.15
CA ASN A 419 -15.04 -21.97 6.70
C ASN A 419 -14.57 -20.68 6.01
N LEU A 420 -13.77 -20.85 4.97
CA LEU A 420 -13.38 -19.79 4.03
C LEU A 420 -13.98 -20.07 2.66
N LYS A 421 -14.66 -19.08 2.08
CA LYS A 421 -15.22 -19.16 0.74
C LYS A 421 -14.39 -18.32 -0.22
N LEU A 422 -13.93 -18.93 -1.29
CA LEU A 422 -13.11 -18.29 -2.32
C LEU A 422 -13.83 -18.39 -3.66
N ARG A 423 -13.99 -17.27 -4.34
CA ARG A 423 -14.56 -17.25 -5.69
C ARG A 423 -13.48 -17.53 -6.71
N ILE A 424 -13.79 -18.40 -7.66
CA ILE A 424 -12.96 -18.74 -8.81
C ILE A 424 -13.68 -18.28 -10.06
N THR A 425 -12.97 -17.62 -10.98
CA THR A 425 -13.46 -17.32 -12.33
C THR A 425 -12.80 -18.21 -13.34
N ALA A 426 -13.57 -18.66 -14.31
CA ALA A 426 -13.11 -19.43 -15.46
C ALA A 426 -13.27 -18.60 -16.74
N GLU A 427 -12.17 -18.21 -17.34
CA GLU A 427 -12.13 -17.67 -18.69
C GLU A 427 -12.09 -18.84 -19.67
N ARG A 428 -13.13 -19.02 -20.48
CA ARG A 428 -13.26 -20.10 -21.46
C ARG A 428 -12.73 -19.64 -22.80
N MET A 429 -11.89 -20.45 -23.44
CA MET A 429 -11.18 -20.11 -24.68
C MET A 429 -11.46 -21.14 -25.76
N GLY A 430 -11.31 -20.78 -27.03
CA GLY A 430 -11.42 -21.69 -28.18
C GLY A 430 -12.75 -22.45 -28.24
N GLY A 431 -13.87 -21.83 -27.80
CA GLY A 431 -15.19 -22.47 -27.80
C GLY A 431 -15.41 -23.53 -26.71
N PHE A 432 -14.51 -23.65 -25.74
CA PHE A 432 -14.69 -24.58 -24.63
C PHE A 432 -15.89 -24.20 -23.78
N SER A 433 -16.86 -25.10 -23.62
CA SER A 433 -18.10 -24.88 -22.86
C SER A 433 -18.34 -25.94 -21.77
N GLY A 434 -17.50 -26.99 -21.70
CA GLY A 434 -17.68 -28.12 -20.81
C GLY A 434 -17.56 -27.80 -19.32
N PRO A 435 -17.93 -28.73 -18.42
CA PRO A 435 -17.74 -28.57 -16.99
C PRO A 435 -16.24 -28.58 -16.64
N ILE A 436 -15.87 -27.94 -15.53
CA ILE A 436 -14.51 -27.89 -15.00
C ILE A 436 -14.55 -28.41 -13.57
N GLU A 437 -13.92 -29.56 -13.31
CA GLU A 437 -13.72 -30.11 -11.97
C GLU A 437 -12.57 -29.34 -11.28
N VAL A 438 -12.83 -28.83 -10.09
CA VAL A 438 -11.84 -28.07 -9.31
C VAL A 438 -11.40 -28.87 -8.10
N THR A 439 -10.10 -29.08 -7.98
CA THR A 439 -9.44 -29.76 -6.87
C THR A 439 -8.42 -28.85 -6.21
N VAL A 440 -8.11 -29.11 -4.94
CA VAL A 440 -7.16 -28.34 -4.15
C VAL A 440 -6.09 -29.25 -3.58
N ALA A 441 -4.84 -28.82 -3.68
CA ALA A 441 -3.69 -29.53 -3.14
C ALA A 441 -2.85 -28.61 -2.22
N ASN A 442 -1.95 -29.21 -1.47
CA ASN A 442 -1.02 -28.52 -0.57
C ASN A 442 -1.73 -27.70 0.53
N LEU A 443 -2.89 -28.16 0.99
CA LEU A 443 -3.57 -27.52 2.10
C LEU A 443 -2.75 -27.65 3.40
N PRO A 444 -2.78 -26.63 4.28
CA PRO A 444 -2.24 -26.75 5.62
C PRO A 444 -2.87 -27.95 6.36
N LYS A 445 -2.15 -28.55 7.29
CA LYS A 445 -2.64 -29.66 8.09
C LYS A 445 -3.93 -29.27 8.82
N GLY A 446 -4.94 -30.14 8.79
CA GLY A 446 -6.26 -29.89 9.38
C GLY A 446 -7.17 -28.97 8.54
N VAL A 447 -6.78 -28.66 7.31
CA VAL A 447 -7.65 -27.94 6.37
C VAL A 447 -8.13 -28.90 5.28
N THR A 448 -9.40 -28.86 4.97
CA THR A 448 -10.04 -29.66 3.92
C THR A 448 -10.75 -28.75 2.90
N ALA A 449 -10.86 -29.22 1.67
CA ALA A 449 -11.60 -28.56 0.62
C ALA A 449 -12.73 -29.46 0.14
N LYS A 450 -13.93 -28.92 -0.06
CA LYS A 450 -15.01 -29.64 -0.73
C LYS A 450 -14.76 -29.61 -2.24
N PRO A 451 -14.78 -30.78 -2.91
CA PRO A 451 -14.74 -30.81 -4.36
C PRO A 451 -15.86 -29.96 -4.96
N MET A 452 -15.54 -29.23 -6.03
CA MET A 452 -16.53 -28.42 -6.72
C MET A 452 -16.40 -28.56 -8.24
N VAL A 453 -17.48 -28.28 -8.94
CA VAL A 453 -17.53 -28.25 -10.39
C VAL A 453 -18.06 -26.88 -10.83
N ILE A 454 -17.32 -26.22 -11.73
CA ILE A 454 -17.85 -25.06 -12.48
C ILE A 454 -18.65 -25.67 -13.63
N ALA A 455 -19.97 -25.53 -13.58
CA ALA A 455 -20.86 -26.17 -14.54
C ALA A 455 -20.59 -25.71 -16.00
N ALA A 456 -21.08 -26.47 -16.95
CA ALA A 456 -21.00 -26.13 -18.38
C ALA A 456 -21.54 -24.70 -18.61
N ASN A 457 -20.84 -23.92 -19.42
CA ASN A 457 -21.15 -22.50 -19.73
C ASN A 457 -21.12 -21.54 -18.55
N GLN A 458 -20.85 -21.97 -17.32
CA GLN A 458 -20.64 -21.06 -16.19
C GLN A 458 -19.21 -20.52 -16.17
N THR A 459 -19.07 -19.29 -15.73
CA THR A 459 -17.78 -18.57 -15.65
C THR A 459 -17.29 -18.38 -14.21
N THR A 460 -18.06 -18.80 -13.22
CA THR A 460 -17.72 -18.62 -11.80
C THR A 460 -18.06 -19.87 -10.98
N GLY A 461 -17.30 -20.07 -9.91
CA GLY A 461 -17.56 -21.09 -8.91
C GLY A 461 -17.15 -20.63 -7.52
N GLU A 462 -17.68 -21.23 -6.46
CA GLU A 462 -17.31 -20.96 -5.08
C GLU A 462 -16.63 -22.18 -4.45
N LEU A 463 -15.35 -22.05 -4.12
CA LEU A 463 -14.56 -23.03 -3.39
C LEU A 463 -14.73 -22.80 -1.89
N THR A 464 -15.10 -23.85 -1.14
CA THR A 464 -15.18 -23.80 0.32
C THR A 464 -14.03 -24.58 0.93
N LEU A 465 -13.20 -23.92 1.74
CA LEU A 465 -12.16 -24.49 2.57
C LEU A 465 -12.64 -24.51 4.02
N GLN A 466 -12.37 -25.58 4.74
CA GLN A 466 -12.75 -25.74 6.14
C GLN A 466 -11.52 -26.10 6.98
N ALA A 467 -11.28 -25.38 8.06
CA ALA A 467 -10.25 -25.71 9.03
C ALA A 467 -10.87 -26.40 10.25
N ASP A 468 -10.24 -27.46 10.71
CA ASP A 468 -10.62 -28.15 11.94
C ASP A 468 -10.42 -27.22 13.15
N SER A 469 -11.17 -27.44 14.22
CA SER A 469 -11.04 -26.68 15.48
C SER A 469 -9.67 -26.84 16.17
N THR A 470 -8.90 -27.85 15.79
CA THR A 470 -7.55 -28.15 16.29
C THR A 470 -6.48 -28.06 15.21
N ALA A 471 -6.81 -27.52 14.02
CA ALA A 471 -5.86 -27.37 12.95
C ALA A 471 -4.62 -26.56 13.41
N PRO A 472 -3.38 -27.04 13.23
CA PRO A 472 -2.21 -26.29 13.64
C PRO A 472 -2.08 -25.00 12.84
N ILE A 473 -1.56 -23.96 13.49
CA ILE A 473 -1.21 -22.71 12.79
C ILE A 473 -0.13 -23.03 11.78
N GLY A 474 -0.31 -22.58 10.57
CA GLY A 474 0.65 -22.82 9.50
C GLY A 474 0.23 -22.16 8.21
N THR A 475 1.21 -21.93 7.34
CA THR A 475 1.02 -21.33 6.03
C THR A 475 1.54 -22.27 4.96
N ALA A 476 0.78 -22.44 3.88
CA ALA A 476 1.16 -23.24 2.74
C ALA A 476 0.77 -22.55 1.42
N PRO A 477 1.51 -22.78 0.32
CA PRO A 477 1.08 -22.34 -0.99
C PRO A 477 -0.21 -23.06 -1.39
N LEU A 478 -1.23 -22.32 -1.75
CA LEU A 478 -2.54 -22.84 -2.14
C LEU A 478 -2.52 -23.19 -3.62
N THR A 479 -2.61 -24.48 -3.94
CA THR A 479 -2.67 -24.96 -5.33
C THR A 479 -4.10 -25.39 -5.66
N VAL A 480 -4.76 -24.62 -6.52
CA VAL A 480 -6.11 -24.92 -7.02
C VAL A 480 -6.00 -25.32 -8.48
N THR A 481 -6.44 -26.52 -8.82
CA THR A 481 -6.33 -27.07 -10.18
C THR A 481 -7.71 -27.35 -10.74
N GLY A 482 -7.99 -26.84 -11.93
CA GLY A 482 -9.14 -27.22 -12.72
C GLY A 482 -8.79 -28.30 -13.73
N THR A 483 -9.65 -29.29 -13.86
CA THR A 483 -9.54 -30.39 -14.81
C THR A 483 -10.81 -30.48 -15.65
N ALA A 484 -10.66 -30.55 -16.97
CA ALA A 484 -11.80 -30.72 -17.87
C ALA A 484 -11.50 -31.76 -18.93
N ALA A 485 -12.48 -32.63 -19.20
CA ALA A 485 -12.42 -33.51 -20.34
C ALA A 485 -12.60 -32.68 -21.63
N THR A 486 -11.64 -32.76 -22.53
CA THR A 486 -11.77 -32.16 -23.84
C THR A 486 -12.68 -32.99 -24.73
N GLY A 487 -13.99 -32.83 -24.56
CA GLY A 487 -14.99 -33.33 -25.52
C GLY A 487 -15.06 -32.43 -26.72
N LEU A 488 -14.08 -32.48 -27.65
CA LEU A 488 -14.11 -31.71 -28.85
C LEU A 488 -14.74 -32.48 -30.01
N ALA A 489 -15.81 -31.91 -30.52
CA ALA A 489 -16.04 -31.95 -31.96
C ALA A 489 -15.04 -30.98 -32.63
N LEU A 490 -13.80 -31.38 -32.79
CA LEU A 490 -12.98 -30.83 -33.85
C LEU A 490 -13.58 -31.35 -35.17
N LEU A 491 -13.92 -30.40 -36.03
CA LEU A 491 -14.27 -30.66 -37.42
C LEU A 491 -13.38 -31.77 -38.00
N ALA A 492 -14.01 -32.86 -38.39
CA ALA A 492 -13.39 -34.02 -38.91
C ALA A 492 -12.58 -33.65 -40.19
N VAL A 493 -11.26 -33.74 -40.08
CA VAL A 493 -10.46 -34.23 -41.16
C VAL A 493 -10.28 -35.71 -40.90
N ALA A 494 -10.80 -36.52 -41.81
CA ALA A 494 -10.93 -37.94 -41.70
C ALA A 494 -9.59 -38.66 -41.44
N GLY A 495 -9.58 -39.52 -40.42
CA GLY A 495 -8.57 -40.52 -40.17
C GLY A 495 -8.87 -41.28 -38.87
N PRO A 496 -8.88 -42.62 -38.82
CA PRO A 496 -9.20 -43.36 -37.66
C PRO A 496 -7.97 -43.45 -36.74
N ALA A 497 -7.99 -42.75 -35.62
CA ALA A 497 -7.11 -43.06 -34.52
C ALA A 497 -7.81 -42.70 -33.19
N SER A 498 -8.08 -43.73 -32.41
CA SER A 498 -8.43 -43.65 -31.00
C SER A 498 -7.22 -43.12 -30.21
N VAL A 499 -7.10 -41.83 -30.10
CA VAL A 499 -6.16 -41.21 -29.20
C VAL A 499 -6.92 -40.90 -27.89
N GLY A 500 -6.56 -41.59 -26.81
CA GLY A 500 -6.99 -41.24 -25.48
C GLY A 500 -6.65 -39.79 -25.20
N ARG A 501 -7.68 -38.95 -25.09
CA ARG A 501 -7.51 -37.50 -24.86
C ARG A 501 -7.15 -37.28 -23.42
N GLU A 502 -5.93 -36.82 -23.16
CA GLU A 502 -5.56 -36.37 -21.82
C GLU A 502 -6.44 -35.19 -21.40
N PRO A 503 -6.91 -35.17 -20.15
CA PRO A 503 -7.67 -34.04 -19.62
C PRO A 503 -6.80 -32.79 -19.56
N VAL A 504 -7.36 -31.63 -19.95
CA VAL A 504 -6.70 -30.35 -19.80
C VAL A 504 -6.67 -29.99 -18.31
N ARG A 505 -5.46 -29.77 -17.78
CA ARG A 505 -5.24 -29.36 -16.39
C ARG A 505 -4.71 -27.92 -16.36
N VAL A 506 -5.33 -27.07 -15.55
CA VAL A 506 -4.95 -25.66 -15.37
C VAL A 506 -4.89 -25.36 -13.89
N THR A 507 -3.75 -24.83 -13.43
CA THR A 507 -3.62 -24.31 -12.07
C THR A 507 -4.19 -22.90 -12.01
N ALA A 508 -5.09 -22.68 -11.05
CA ALA A 508 -5.61 -21.35 -10.79
C ALA A 508 -4.51 -20.44 -10.22
N SER A 509 -4.50 -19.22 -10.64
CA SER A 509 -3.57 -18.21 -10.17
C SER A 509 -4.34 -16.98 -9.67
N VAL A 510 -3.72 -16.21 -8.81
CA VAL A 510 -4.19 -14.86 -8.50
C VAL A 510 -3.68 -13.95 -9.62
N PRO A 511 -4.51 -13.09 -10.19
CA PRO A 511 -4.03 -12.13 -11.17
C PRO A 511 -2.94 -11.30 -10.52
N GLY A 512 -1.88 -11.03 -11.26
CA GLY A 512 -0.89 -10.05 -10.89
C GLY A 512 -1.56 -8.69 -10.64
N THR A 513 -0.88 -7.81 -9.94
CA THR A 513 -1.33 -6.43 -9.86
C THR A 513 -1.30 -5.81 -11.25
N ARG A 514 -1.99 -4.68 -11.44
CA ARG A 514 -1.99 -3.92 -12.70
C ARG A 514 -0.59 -3.69 -13.28
N PHE A 515 0.42 -3.65 -12.40
CA PHE A 515 1.81 -3.32 -12.74
C PHE A 515 2.78 -4.50 -12.63
N LEU A 516 2.32 -5.63 -12.10
CA LEU A 516 3.06 -6.88 -11.99
C LEU A 516 2.18 -7.99 -12.58
N PRO A 517 2.21 -8.16 -13.92
CA PRO A 517 1.31 -9.07 -14.62
C PRO A 517 1.59 -10.56 -14.34
N GLU A 518 2.63 -10.88 -13.57
CA GLU A 518 2.96 -12.24 -13.22
C GLU A 518 1.83 -12.88 -12.40
N THR A 519 1.45 -14.06 -12.80
CA THR A 519 0.51 -14.88 -12.05
C THR A 519 1.18 -15.38 -10.78
N VAL A 520 0.52 -15.24 -9.64
CA VAL A 520 1.07 -15.57 -8.33
C VAL A 520 0.35 -16.77 -7.76
N THR A 521 1.11 -17.71 -7.22
CA THR A 521 0.56 -18.77 -6.36
C THR A 521 0.19 -18.14 -5.02
N PRO A 522 -1.09 -18.14 -4.64
CA PRO A 522 -1.50 -17.57 -3.37
C PRO A 522 -1.10 -18.46 -2.19
N TYR A 523 -1.03 -17.87 -1.00
CA TYR A 523 -0.81 -18.58 0.25
C TYR A 523 -2.11 -18.71 1.04
N LEU A 524 -2.25 -19.83 1.76
CA LEU A 524 -3.32 -20.06 2.73
C LEU A 524 -2.71 -20.22 4.11
N THR A 525 -3.20 -19.43 5.06
CA THR A 525 -2.79 -19.48 6.47
C THR A 525 -3.96 -19.93 7.34
N VAL A 526 -3.72 -20.85 8.27
CA VAL A 526 -4.64 -21.15 9.37
C VAL A 526 -4.44 -20.12 10.46
N GLY A 527 -5.49 -19.38 10.82
CA GLY A 527 -5.47 -18.35 11.84
C GLY A 527 -6.30 -18.71 13.09
N LEU A 528 -5.92 -18.14 14.23
CA LEU A 528 -6.67 -18.24 15.48
C LEU A 528 -7.76 -17.17 15.57
N PRO A 529 -8.96 -17.49 16.05
CA PRO A 529 -9.91 -16.49 16.50
C PRO A 529 -9.42 -15.83 17.80
N THR A 530 -9.90 -14.62 18.06
CA THR A 530 -9.63 -13.91 19.33
C THR A 530 -10.67 -14.33 20.38
N PRO A 531 -10.26 -14.89 21.53
CA PRO A 531 -11.16 -15.39 22.57
C PRO A 531 -11.58 -14.32 23.58
N PHE A 532 -11.50 -13.06 23.22
CA PHE A 532 -11.95 -11.92 24.03
C PHE A 532 -12.30 -10.74 23.13
N ARG A 533 -13.06 -9.80 23.70
CA ARG A 533 -13.39 -8.54 23.04
C ARG A 533 -13.51 -7.42 24.04
N LEU A 534 -13.29 -6.19 23.58
CA LEU A 534 -13.60 -4.98 24.32
C LEU A 534 -15.04 -4.58 24.00
N VAL A 535 -15.82 -4.29 25.01
CA VAL A 535 -17.21 -3.85 24.88
C VAL A 535 -17.42 -2.61 25.74
N ASP A 536 -18.21 -1.66 25.25
CA ASP A 536 -18.63 -0.52 26.03
C ASP A 536 -19.84 0.19 25.37
N GLU A 537 -20.38 1.17 26.06
CA GLU A 537 -21.44 2.02 25.56
C GLU A 537 -20.87 3.25 24.82
N TYR A 538 -21.64 3.78 23.89
CA TYR A 538 -21.28 5.03 23.23
C TYR A 538 -21.23 6.16 24.25
N VAL A 539 -20.05 6.72 24.46
CA VAL A 539 -19.83 7.88 25.31
C VAL A 539 -18.98 8.89 24.55
N MET A 540 -19.51 10.09 24.39
CA MET A 540 -18.76 11.23 23.89
C MET A 540 -18.56 12.23 25.03
N THR A 541 -17.30 12.53 25.32
CA THR A 541 -16.91 13.44 26.39
C THR A 541 -16.08 14.59 25.84
N SER A 542 -15.87 15.64 26.66
CA SER A 542 -14.92 16.71 26.36
C SER A 542 -13.71 16.56 27.25
N ALA A 543 -12.52 16.78 26.69
CA ALA A 543 -11.27 16.81 27.45
C ALA A 543 -10.35 17.92 26.95
N PRO A 544 -9.55 18.54 27.84
CA PRO A 544 -8.60 19.56 27.47
C PRO A 544 -7.43 18.95 26.68
N ARG A 545 -6.93 19.66 25.66
CA ARG A 545 -5.67 19.32 25.00
C ARG A 545 -4.47 19.50 25.94
N GLY A 546 -3.40 18.78 25.70
CA GLY A 546 -2.19 18.81 26.52
C GLY A 546 -2.30 18.02 27.81
N GLU A 547 -3.30 17.15 27.94
CA GLU A 547 -3.58 16.37 29.15
C GLU A 547 -3.92 14.91 28.85
N VAL A 548 -4.04 14.14 29.95
CA VAL A 548 -4.41 12.72 29.87
C VAL A 548 -5.92 12.56 30.02
N TYR A 549 -6.54 12.02 29.00
CA TYR A 549 -7.92 11.56 29.01
C TYR A 549 -7.96 10.07 29.39
N ARG A 550 -8.89 9.66 30.26
CA ARG A 550 -9.08 8.27 30.69
C ARG A 550 -10.40 7.72 30.19
N ARG A 551 -10.33 6.61 29.48
CA ARG A 551 -11.50 5.85 29.00
C ARG A 551 -11.61 4.55 29.77
N THR A 552 -12.79 4.27 30.33
CA THR A 552 -13.11 2.97 30.91
C THR A 552 -13.55 2.01 29.79
N TYR A 553 -13.06 0.79 29.86
CA TYR A 553 -13.43 -0.33 28.99
C TYR A 553 -13.86 -1.53 29.80
N ARG A 554 -14.81 -2.33 29.26
CA ARG A 554 -15.14 -3.67 29.73
C ARG A 554 -14.53 -4.71 28.83
N VAL A 555 -14.09 -5.82 29.41
CA VAL A 555 -13.54 -6.99 28.70
C VAL A 555 -14.52 -8.13 28.87
N GLU A 556 -14.97 -8.69 27.75
CA GLU A 556 -15.64 -9.97 27.72
C GLU A 556 -14.64 -11.04 27.24
N ARG A 557 -14.61 -12.16 27.95
CA ARG A 557 -13.74 -13.31 27.67
C ARG A 557 -14.58 -14.51 27.30
N ASP A 558 -14.18 -15.24 26.27
CA ASP A 558 -14.82 -16.50 25.92
C ASP A 558 -14.50 -17.57 26.98
N PRO A 559 -15.37 -18.57 27.17
CA PRO A 559 -15.13 -19.66 28.08
C PRO A 559 -13.78 -20.36 27.81
N GLY A 560 -12.98 -20.52 28.85
CA GLY A 560 -11.65 -21.14 28.78
C GLY A 560 -10.49 -20.19 28.52
N PHE A 561 -10.73 -18.90 28.31
CA PHE A 561 -9.69 -17.87 28.24
C PHE A 561 -9.71 -16.97 29.48
N ASP A 562 -8.66 -17.03 30.30
CA ASP A 562 -8.48 -16.18 31.47
C ASP A 562 -7.05 -15.59 31.55
N GLY A 563 -6.34 -15.51 30.41
CA GLY A 563 -5.02 -14.93 30.35
C GLY A 563 -5.00 -13.40 30.55
N PRO A 564 -3.82 -12.82 30.87
CA PRO A 564 -3.65 -11.36 30.89
C PRO A 564 -3.83 -10.79 29.49
N ILE A 565 -4.29 -9.54 29.39
CA ILE A 565 -4.49 -8.82 28.15
C ILE A 565 -3.70 -7.52 28.20
N GLU A 566 -2.80 -7.31 27.23
CA GLU A 566 -2.06 -6.06 27.05
C GLU A 566 -2.84 -5.14 26.11
N VAL A 567 -3.10 -3.91 26.53
CA VAL A 567 -3.86 -2.91 25.75
C VAL A 567 -2.96 -1.72 25.43
N ARG A 568 -2.95 -1.34 24.16
CA ARG A 568 -2.22 -0.17 23.65
C ARG A 568 -3.02 0.53 22.56
N LEU A 569 -2.53 1.66 22.04
CA LEU A 569 -3.10 2.27 20.85
C LEU A 569 -3.08 1.30 19.66
N ALA A 570 -4.15 1.28 18.89
CA ALA A 570 -4.29 0.37 17.76
C ALA A 570 -3.42 0.79 16.56
N ASP A 571 -3.03 -0.19 15.77
CA ASP A 571 -2.32 0.01 14.51
C ASP A 571 -3.21 0.71 13.44
N ARG A 572 -4.53 0.68 13.63
CA ARG A 572 -5.52 1.41 12.83
C ARG A 572 -6.30 2.37 13.71
N GLN A 573 -6.38 3.61 13.28
CA GLN A 573 -7.11 4.66 13.97
C GLN A 573 -8.33 5.10 13.17
N ALA A 574 -9.46 5.35 13.83
CA ALA A 574 -10.70 5.76 13.16
C ALA A 574 -10.64 7.20 12.66
N ARG A 575 -10.04 8.08 13.45
CA ARG A 575 -9.71 9.46 13.10
C ARG A 575 -8.55 9.91 13.95
N HIS A 576 -7.61 10.67 13.38
CA HIS A 576 -6.53 11.34 14.08
C HIS A 576 -5.79 10.52 15.13
N LEU A 577 -4.69 10.03 14.80
CA LEU A 577 -3.67 9.75 15.78
C LEU A 577 -3.06 11.07 16.29
N GLN A 578 -2.74 12.01 15.43
CA GLN A 578 -2.24 13.39 15.66
C GLN A 578 -1.36 13.56 16.90
N GLY A 579 -0.44 12.65 17.13
CA GLY A 579 0.42 12.65 18.30
C GLY A 579 -0.27 12.21 19.61
N VAL A 580 -1.47 11.65 19.56
CA VAL A 580 -2.08 10.97 20.73
C VAL A 580 -1.18 9.80 21.11
N THR A 581 -0.78 9.74 22.38
CA THR A 581 0.07 8.69 22.94
C THR A 581 -0.60 8.03 24.15
N GLY A 582 -0.14 6.83 24.50
CA GLY A 582 -0.63 6.12 25.68
C GLY A 582 0.31 4.97 26.05
N PRO A 583 0.31 4.54 27.32
CA PRO A 583 1.13 3.43 27.76
C PRO A 583 0.55 2.08 27.33
N VAL A 584 1.33 1.02 27.52
CA VAL A 584 0.77 -0.33 27.55
C VAL A 584 0.12 -0.56 28.91
N VAL A 585 -1.16 -0.91 28.92
CA VAL A 585 -1.93 -1.24 30.12
C VAL A 585 -2.15 -2.75 30.15
N VAL A 586 -1.77 -3.40 31.26
CA VAL A 586 -2.00 -4.83 31.45
C VAL A 586 -3.28 -5.03 32.26
N VAL A 587 -4.23 -5.76 31.66
CA VAL A 587 -5.47 -6.19 32.32
C VAL A 587 -5.25 -7.59 32.89
N PRO A 588 -5.21 -7.76 34.21
CA PRO A 588 -4.93 -9.07 34.82
C PRO A 588 -6.02 -10.13 34.52
N PRO A 589 -5.71 -11.40 34.73
CA PRO A 589 -6.71 -12.48 34.73
C PRO A 589 -7.93 -12.14 35.59
N GLY A 590 -9.13 -12.53 35.15
CA GLY A 590 -10.39 -12.29 35.88
C GLY A 590 -10.86 -10.82 35.93
N LYS A 591 -10.04 -9.86 35.56
CA LYS A 591 -10.43 -8.45 35.54
C LYS A 591 -11.31 -8.17 34.32
N THR A 592 -12.49 -7.60 34.57
CA THR A 592 -13.49 -7.31 33.51
C THR A 592 -13.61 -5.83 33.16
N VAL A 593 -12.95 -4.93 33.92
CA VAL A 593 -12.99 -3.48 33.70
C VAL A 593 -11.59 -2.90 33.88
N PHE A 594 -11.19 -1.99 32.99
CA PHE A 594 -9.94 -1.24 33.10
C PHE A 594 -10.11 0.17 32.54
N GLU A 595 -9.17 1.06 32.88
CA GLU A 595 -9.07 2.39 32.29
C GLU A 595 -7.85 2.46 31.36
N TYR A 596 -8.03 3.06 30.19
CA TYR A 596 -6.93 3.37 29.29
C TYR A 596 -6.66 4.88 29.28
N PRO A 597 -5.45 5.34 29.69
CA PRO A 597 -5.06 6.74 29.65
C PRO A 597 -4.48 7.10 28.29
N ALA A 598 -5.09 8.06 27.62
CA ALA A 598 -4.60 8.61 26.34
C ALA A 598 -4.16 10.06 26.57
N THR A 599 -2.93 10.40 26.20
CA THR A 599 -2.41 11.77 26.25
C THR A 599 -2.81 12.51 24.98
N LEU A 600 -3.60 13.58 25.13
CA LEU A 600 -3.99 14.45 24.04
C LEU A 600 -2.90 15.52 23.85
N PRO A 601 -2.30 15.64 22.66
CA PRO A 601 -1.24 16.63 22.45
C PRO A 601 -1.76 18.08 22.53
N PRO A 602 -0.91 19.05 22.88
CA PRO A 602 -1.30 20.44 23.10
C PRO A 602 -1.71 21.21 21.85
N TRP A 603 -1.34 20.70 20.67
CA TRP A 603 -1.67 21.33 19.38
C TRP A 603 -2.98 20.85 18.75
N MET A 604 -3.71 19.91 19.37
CA MET A 604 -4.97 19.43 18.82
C MET A 604 -5.97 20.57 18.58
N GLU A 605 -6.67 20.46 17.47
CA GLU A 605 -7.67 21.45 17.06
C GLU A 605 -8.88 21.46 18.01
N LEU A 606 -9.23 22.64 18.48
CA LEU A 606 -10.33 22.82 19.43
C LEU A 606 -11.69 22.54 18.80
N GLY A 607 -12.59 21.92 19.57
CA GLY A 607 -13.94 21.61 19.14
C GLY A 607 -14.04 20.43 18.18
N ARG A 608 -12.91 19.77 17.87
CA ARG A 608 -12.90 18.58 17.02
C ARG A 608 -13.10 17.30 17.82
N THR A 609 -13.62 16.29 17.13
CA THR A 609 -13.80 14.97 17.71
C THR A 609 -12.56 14.15 17.44
N CYS A 610 -11.77 13.87 18.47
CA CYS A 610 -10.72 12.86 18.43
C CYS A 610 -11.37 11.47 18.57
N ARG A 611 -11.08 10.54 17.68
CA ARG A 611 -11.53 9.14 17.73
C ARG A 611 -10.32 8.22 17.69
N VAL A 612 -10.05 7.61 18.82
CA VAL A 612 -8.87 6.77 19.02
C VAL A 612 -9.30 5.34 19.31
N CYS A 613 -8.68 4.40 18.62
CA CYS A 613 -8.87 2.98 18.83
C CYS A 613 -7.74 2.42 19.70
N VAL A 614 -8.06 1.41 20.51
CA VAL A 614 -7.08 0.61 21.25
C VAL A 614 -7.01 -0.81 20.69
N MET A 615 -5.85 -1.43 20.80
CA MET A 615 -5.61 -2.82 20.45
C MET A 615 -5.29 -3.62 21.69
N ALA A 616 -6.05 -4.68 21.92
CA ALA A 616 -5.90 -5.59 23.05
C ALA A 616 -5.22 -6.87 22.55
N THR A 617 -4.13 -7.28 23.17
CA THR A 617 -3.35 -8.48 22.85
C THR A 617 -3.40 -9.47 23.99
N GLY A 618 -3.91 -10.67 23.73
CA GLY A 618 -3.85 -11.82 24.64
C GLY A 618 -2.94 -12.91 24.08
N ARG A 619 -2.71 -13.97 24.89
CA ARG A 619 -1.97 -15.17 24.46
C ARG A 619 -2.85 -16.38 24.59
N VAL A 620 -2.94 -17.17 23.51
CA VAL A 620 -3.67 -18.42 23.43
C VAL A 620 -2.67 -19.57 23.40
N LYS A 621 -2.85 -20.53 24.29
CA LYS A 621 -2.04 -21.75 24.32
C LYS A 621 -2.60 -22.75 23.32
N ASP A 622 -1.77 -23.22 22.41
CA ASP A 622 -2.12 -24.22 21.42
C ASP A 622 -2.10 -25.65 22.02
N VAL A 623 -2.61 -26.62 21.25
CA VAL A 623 -2.66 -28.04 21.65
C VAL A 623 -1.27 -28.64 21.89
N ASP A 624 -0.24 -28.13 21.24
CA ASP A 624 1.16 -28.52 21.43
C ASP A 624 1.87 -27.80 22.58
N GLY A 625 1.15 -26.90 23.29
CA GLY A 625 1.66 -26.08 24.37
C GLY A 625 2.31 -24.76 23.97
N THR A 626 2.43 -24.48 22.67
CA THR A 626 2.95 -23.20 22.16
C THR A 626 1.97 -22.06 22.45
N GLU A 627 2.48 -20.91 22.90
CA GLU A 627 1.68 -19.72 23.12
C GLU A 627 1.72 -18.79 21.92
N HIS A 628 0.54 -18.41 21.44
CA HIS A 628 0.37 -17.50 20.31
C HIS A 628 -0.30 -16.19 20.72
N PRO A 629 0.23 -15.04 20.34
CA PRO A 629 -0.46 -13.76 20.54
C PRO A 629 -1.69 -13.69 19.62
N VAL A 630 -2.78 -13.15 20.15
CA VAL A 630 -4.00 -12.83 19.38
C VAL A 630 -4.44 -11.42 19.73
N VAL A 631 -4.95 -10.68 18.77
CA VAL A 631 -5.34 -9.28 18.95
C VAL A 631 -6.81 -9.05 18.67
N PHE A 632 -7.36 -8.04 19.33
CA PHE A 632 -8.67 -7.46 19.09
C PHE A 632 -8.53 -5.94 19.03
N THR A 633 -9.14 -5.30 18.03
CA THR A 633 -9.09 -3.84 17.88
C THR A 633 -10.46 -3.22 18.09
N SER A 634 -10.51 -2.15 18.88
CA SER A 634 -11.73 -1.41 19.20
C SER A 634 -12.18 -0.51 18.04
N THR A 635 -12.54 -1.10 16.90
CA THR A 635 -12.95 -0.35 15.69
C THR A 635 -14.43 0.00 15.66
N GLY A 636 -15.28 -0.71 16.44
CA GLY A 636 -16.69 -0.37 16.58
C GLY A 636 -16.87 0.98 17.29
N ILE A 637 -17.87 1.78 16.87
CA ILE A 637 -18.06 3.15 17.38
C ILE A 637 -18.18 3.20 18.91
N ASN A 638 -18.83 2.22 19.52
CA ASN A 638 -18.98 2.15 20.99
C ASN A 638 -17.69 1.73 21.72
N GLN A 639 -16.72 1.20 20.97
CA GLN A 639 -15.45 0.72 21.52
C GLN A 639 -14.34 1.76 21.37
N GLN A 640 -14.57 2.85 20.65
CA GLN A 640 -13.60 3.92 20.43
C GLN A 640 -13.61 4.93 21.59
N MET A 641 -12.47 5.56 21.84
CA MET A 641 -12.42 6.78 22.60
C MET A 641 -12.92 7.93 21.73
N ILE A 642 -14.02 8.57 22.11
CA ILE A 642 -14.59 9.71 21.40
C ILE A 642 -14.56 10.93 22.31
N VAL A 643 -13.68 11.87 21.98
CA VAL A 643 -13.40 13.04 22.79
C VAL A 643 -13.55 14.30 21.95
N VAL A 644 -14.32 15.27 22.44
CA VAL A 644 -14.33 16.64 21.92
C VAL A 644 -13.17 17.40 22.58
N VAL A 645 -12.26 17.89 21.77
CA VAL A 645 -11.05 18.57 22.27
C VAL A 645 -11.40 19.97 22.77
N GLY A 646 -11.16 20.20 24.04
CA GLY A 646 -11.30 21.49 24.73
C GLY A 646 -9.99 22.26 24.87
N PRO A 647 -10.05 23.55 25.26
CA PRO A 647 -8.85 24.34 25.52
C PRO A 647 -8.02 23.72 26.65
N GLY A 648 -6.69 23.84 26.52
CA GLY A 648 -5.76 23.40 27.56
C GLY A 648 -5.88 24.23 28.83
N ARG A 649 -5.57 23.63 29.99
CA ARG A 649 -5.52 24.32 31.27
C ARG A 649 -4.20 25.04 31.55
N LEU A 650 -3.18 24.78 30.74
CA LEU A 650 -1.93 25.52 30.68
C LEU A 650 -1.83 26.17 29.29
N ASP A 651 -1.37 27.40 29.25
CA ASP A 651 -1.09 28.11 28.00
C ASP A 651 0.33 28.69 28.02
N LEU A 652 0.96 28.77 26.85
CA LEU A 652 2.30 29.30 26.65
C LEU A 652 2.29 30.31 25.50
N ALA A 653 2.76 31.52 25.78
CA ALA A 653 2.96 32.55 24.77
C ALA A 653 4.42 32.99 24.74
N LEU A 654 4.93 33.29 23.57
CA LEU A 654 6.25 33.86 23.32
C LEU A 654 6.09 35.35 22.98
N ASP A 655 6.84 36.22 23.62
CA ASP A 655 6.82 37.66 23.31
C ASP A 655 7.50 37.97 21.97
N ARG A 656 8.30 37.04 21.45
CA ARG A 656 8.91 37.09 20.12
C ARG A 656 8.61 35.77 19.41
N LEU A 657 8.06 35.85 18.22
CA LEU A 657 7.77 34.67 17.39
C LEU A 657 8.90 34.34 16.41
N THR A 658 9.85 35.28 16.24
CA THR A 658 11.01 35.11 15.33
C THR A 658 12.26 35.61 16.01
N VAL A 659 13.34 34.84 15.88
CA VAL A 659 14.70 35.25 16.34
C VAL A 659 15.71 35.04 15.20
N ARG A 660 16.79 35.77 15.23
CA ARG A 660 17.90 35.61 14.26
C ARG A 660 18.99 34.75 14.88
N SER A 661 19.50 33.79 14.08
CA SER A 661 20.69 33.04 14.44
C SER A 661 21.93 33.92 14.16
N ALA A 662 22.88 33.91 15.09
CA ALA A 662 24.19 34.43 14.86
C ALA A 662 25.21 33.51 15.56
N PRO A 663 26.22 33.00 14.84
CA PRO A 663 27.23 32.13 15.42
C PRO A 663 27.88 32.76 16.65
N GLY A 664 28.02 31.98 17.74
CA GLY A 664 28.59 32.45 19.02
C GLY A 664 27.68 33.34 19.85
N SER A 665 26.43 33.55 19.48
CA SER A 665 25.50 34.45 20.19
C SER A 665 24.59 33.70 21.18
N GLU A 666 24.05 34.51 22.08
CA GLU A 666 22.97 34.11 23.00
C GLU A 666 21.74 35.00 22.73
N VAL A 667 20.59 34.35 22.56
CA VAL A 667 19.32 35.06 22.34
C VAL A 667 18.36 34.71 23.49
N ARG A 668 17.81 35.76 24.09
CA ARG A 668 16.83 35.63 25.19
C ARG A 668 15.43 35.77 24.63
N VAL A 669 14.58 34.80 24.91
CA VAL A 669 13.18 34.73 24.48
C VAL A 669 12.30 34.83 25.73
N PRO A 670 11.67 35.99 25.97
CA PRO A 670 10.72 36.11 27.07
C PRO A 670 9.49 35.23 26.81
N VAL A 671 9.09 34.47 27.81
CA VAL A 671 7.96 33.56 27.76
C VAL A 671 6.92 33.91 28.81
N ARG A 672 5.65 33.73 28.50
CA ARG A 672 4.53 33.89 29.42
C ARG A 672 3.73 32.62 29.49
N VAL A 673 3.37 32.24 30.73
CA VAL A 673 2.51 31.08 31.00
C VAL A 673 1.23 31.57 31.69
N ALA A 674 0.10 31.01 31.27
CA ALA A 674 -1.18 31.15 31.95
C ALA A 674 -1.63 29.77 32.45
N ARG A 675 -2.14 29.75 33.70
CA ARG A 675 -2.65 28.54 34.34
C ARG A 675 -4.12 28.72 34.67
N SER A 676 -4.92 27.67 34.50
CA SER A 676 -6.27 27.66 35.09
C SER A 676 -6.21 27.70 36.61
N ARG A 677 -7.29 28.13 37.26
CA ARG A 677 -7.34 28.36 38.72
C ARG A 677 -7.05 27.12 39.55
N ASP A 678 -7.32 25.96 39.01
CA ASP A 678 -7.10 24.64 39.62
C ASP A 678 -5.70 24.08 39.42
N LEU A 679 -4.85 24.75 38.62
CA LEU A 679 -3.46 24.37 38.39
C LEU A 679 -2.52 25.19 39.25
N SER A 680 -1.92 24.55 40.25
CA SER A 680 -0.86 25.12 41.08
C SER A 680 0.44 24.33 40.86
N GLY A 681 1.56 24.99 40.87
CA GLY A 681 2.86 24.35 40.74
C GLY A 681 3.81 25.09 39.80
N PRO A 682 5.09 24.72 39.82
CA PRO A 682 6.09 25.27 38.90
C PRO A 682 5.84 24.79 37.49
N VAL A 683 6.15 25.63 36.53
CA VAL A 683 6.13 25.28 35.09
C VAL A 683 7.55 25.24 34.55
N THR A 684 7.95 24.12 34.01
CA THR A 684 9.22 23.98 33.25
C THR A 684 8.97 24.35 31.81
N VAL A 685 9.72 25.30 31.29
CA VAL A 685 9.70 25.69 29.87
C VAL A 685 11.04 25.29 29.24
N GLU A 686 10.96 24.55 28.13
CA GLU A 686 12.13 24.00 27.43
C GLU A 686 11.98 24.13 25.91
N ALA A 687 13.10 24.16 25.21
CA ALA A 687 13.16 24.06 23.74
C ALA A 687 13.30 22.61 23.34
N ILE A 688 12.40 22.13 22.48
CA ILE A 688 12.46 20.78 21.89
C ILE A 688 13.24 20.90 20.58
N LEU A 689 14.55 20.66 20.65
CA LEU A 689 15.45 20.80 19.52
C LEU A 689 15.27 19.61 18.54
N PRO A 690 15.05 19.87 17.24
CA PRO A 690 15.07 18.83 16.22
C PRO A 690 16.40 18.08 16.20
N SER A 691 16.37 16.75 16.02
CA SER A 691 17.55 15.89 16.13
C SER A 691 18.60 16.16 15.05
N HIS A 692 18.21 16.72 13.91
CA HIS A 692 19.08 17.07 12.78
C HIS A 692 19.71 18.48 12.91
N TRP A 693 19.24 19.32 13.83
CA TRP A 693 19.86 20.61 14.07
C TRP A 693 21.20 20.48 14.78
N ARG A 694 22.13 21.31 14.38
CA ARG A 694 23.48 21.37 14.93
C ARG A 694 23.76 22.76 15.50
N GLY A 695 24.65 22.80 16.47
CA GLY A 695 25.15 24.07 17.02
C GLY A 695 24.13 24.91 17.79
N VAL A 696 22.97 24.35 18.18
CA VAL A 696 21.96 25.03 18.98
C VAL A 696 21.81 24.30 20.30
N SER A 697 21.72 25.07 21.39
CA SER A 697 21.42 24.55 22.73
C SER A 697 20.51 25.51 23.50
N ALA A 698 19.76 24.97 24.44
CA ALA A 698 18.93 25.74 25.36
C ALA A 698 18.94 25.07 26.74
N SER A 699 18.79 25.87 27.79
CA SER A 699 18.61 25.37 29.15
C SER A 699 17.15 25.55 29.55
N PRO A 700 16.49 24.55 30.14
CA PRO A 700 15.15 24.72 30.64
C PRO A 700 15.07 25.84 31.71
N VAL A 701 13.97 26.56 31.71
CA VAL A 701 13.65 27.58 32.72
C VAL A 701 12.45 27.14 33.55
N VAL A 702 12.55 27.27 34.85
CA VAL A 702 11.46 26.96 35.80
C VAL A 702 10.78 28.26 36.21
N ILE A 703 9.49 28.38 35.90
CA ILE A 703 8.63 29.49 36.34
C ILE A 703 7.93 29.09 37.64
N PRO A 704 8.22 29.74 38.77
CA PRO A 704 7.67 29.36 40.06
C PRO A 704 6.14 29.42 40.12
N PRO A 705 5.52 28.76 41.14
CA PRO A 705 4.09 28.94 41.40
C PRO A 705 3.75 30.44 41.58
N GLY A 706 2.67 30.91 40.96
CA GLY A 706 2.23 32.31 41.02
C GLY A 706 2.94 33.26 40.07
N ALA A 707 4.13 32.95 39.59
CA ALA A 707 4.78 33.70 38.53
C ALA A 707 4.22 33.31 37.14
N THR A 708 4.16 34.30 36.24
CA THR A 708 3.59 34.14 34.90
C THR A 708 4.62 34.34 33.78
N THR A 709 5.82 34.78 34.10
CA THR A 709 6.86 35.12 33.12
C THR A 709 8.18 34.41 33.39
N GLY A 710 8.92 34.14 32.37
CA GLY A 710 10.28 33.58 32.39
C GLY A 710 11.07 33.99 31.16
N GLU A 711 12.30 33.54 31.07
CA GLU A 711 13.17 33.85 29.95
C GLU A 711 13.90 32.58 29.49
N LEU A 712 13.57 32.08 28.29
CA LEU A 712 14.27 30.96 27.66
C LEU A 712 15.52 31.50 26.95
N VAL A 713 16.66 30.87 27.17
CA VAL A 713 17.93 31.28 26.59
C VAL A 713 18.37 30.27 25.55
N LEU A 714 18.47 30.71 24.28
CA LEU A 714 19.03 29.95 23.17
C LEU A 714 20.49 30.36 22.96
N ARG A 715 21.36 29.37 22.78
CA ARG A 715 22.78 29.57 22.49
C ARG A 715 23.14 28.95 21.15
N PHE A 716 23.79 29.75 20.30
CA PHE A 716 24.29 29.33 19.00
C PHE A 716 25.82 29.14 19.09
N ALA A 717 26.30 27.98 18.60
CA ALA A 717 27.74 27.70 18.59
C ALA A 717 28.51 28.65 17.66
N VAL A 718 29.82 28.73 17.82
CA VAL A 718 30.70 29.56 16.98
C VAL A 718 30.84 29.06 15.54
N GLY A 719 30.57 27.76 15.30
CA GLY A 719 30.67 27.13 14.00
C GLY A 719 29.37 27.13 13.21
N GLU A 720 29.19 26.09 12.40
CA GLU A 720 27.97 25.84 11.63
C GLU A 720 26.78 25.59 12.55
N VAL A 721 25.68 26.28 12.30
CA VAL A 721 24.42 26.17 13.05
C VAL A 721 23.26 25.88 12.10
N GLY A 722 22.26 25.15 12.58
CA GLY A 722 21.09 24.77 11.78
C GLY A 722 21.19 23.34 11.20
N PRO A 723 20.50 23.02 10.12
CA PRO A 723 19.61 23.89 9.32
C PRO A 723 18.36 24.30 10.08
N PHE A 724 17.86 25.51 9.85
CA PHE A 724 16.62 26.02 10.45
C PHE A 724 15.47 25.87 9.45
N ASN A 725 15.17 24.65 9.09
CA ASN A 725 14.16 24.28 8.09
C ASN A 725 12.75 24.07 8.67
N MET A 726 12.58 24.31 9.96
CA MET A 726 11.30 24.20 10.65
C MET A 726 11.27 25.07 11.91
N PRO A 727 10.07 25.47 12.40
CA PRO A 727 9.97 26.21 13.65
C PRO A 727 10.42 25.38 14.86
N LEU A 728 11.15 25.99 15.78
CA LEU A 728 11.48 25.41 17.07
C LEU A 728 10.23 25.28 17.94
N THR A 729 9.99 24.09 18.51
CA THR A 729 8.94 23.91 19.51
C THR A 729 9.44 24.31 20.87
N VAL A 730 8.75 25.27 21.52
CA VAL A 730 8.93 25.60 22.93
C VAL A 730 7.80 24.97 23.71
N ARG A 731 8.12 24.17 24.72
CA ARG A 731 7.17 23.40 25.51
C ARG A 731 7.16 23.86 26.95
N ALA A 732 5.98 24.10 27.49
CA ALA A 732 5.73 24.32 28.91
C ALA A 732 5.10 23.07 29.52
N THR A 733 5.65 22.56 30.61
CA THR A 733 5.16 21.40 31.35
C THR A 733 4.91 21.73 32.82
N LEU A 734 3.71 21.45 33.29
CA LEU A 734 3.37 21.47 34.72
C LEU A 734 3.02 20.04 35.14
N THR A 735 3.80 19.49 36.07
CA THR A 735 3.57 18.13 36.55
C THR A 735 2.60 18.19 37.73
N THR A 736 1.42 17.59 37.58
CA THR A 736 0.49 17.34 38.68
C THR A 736 0.82 16.00 39.34
N PRO A 737 0.28 15.70 40.54
CA PRO A 737 0.51 14.41 41.21
C PRO A 737 0.09 13.19 40.34
N SER A 738 -0.82 13.39 39.39
CA SER A 738 -1.38 12.30 38.57
C SER A 738 -0.87 12.30 37.11
N THR A 739 -0.61 13.47 36.51
CA THR A 739 -0.30 13.58 35.09
C THR A 739 0.35 14.92 34.74
N PRO A 740 1.20 15.00 33.68
CA PRO A 740 1.66 16.29 33.17
C PRO A 740 0.55 17.04 32.45
N VAL A 741 0.58 18.38 32.53
CA VAL A 741 -0.19 19.31 31.70
C VAL A 741 0.78 20.06 30.83
N ILE A 742 0.56 20.06 29.51
CA ILE A 742 1.51 20.53 28.52
C ILE A 742 0.89 21.63 27.67
N ALA A 743 1.67 22.67 27.37
CA ALA A 743 1.37 23.66 26.35
C ALA A 743 2.59 23.85 25.44
N GLU A 744 2.37 24.23 24.19
CA GLU A 744 3.44 24.46 23.21
C GLU A 744 3.22 25.74 22.43
N ALA A 745 4.33 26.35 22.03
CA ALA A 745 4.39 27.48 21.12
C ALA A 745 5.50 27.28 20.10
N LYS A 746 5.40 27.92 18.93
CA LYS A 746 6.38 27.84 17.86
C LYS A 746 7.22 29.11 17.79
N LEU A 747 8.53 28.96 17.59
CA LEU A 747 9.52 30.01 17.45
C LEU A 747 10.29 29.83 16.15
N GLU A 748 10.17 30.79 15.24
CA GLU A 748 10.94 30.80 14.00
C GLU A 748 12.39 31.23 14.28
N ILE A 749 13.35 30.48 13.76
CA ILE A 749 14.76 30.89 13.73
C ILE A 749 15.13 31.15 12.27
N VAL A 750 15.55 32.35 11.98
CA VAL A 750 15.95 32.76 10.62
C VAL A 750 17.46 32.98 10.57
N ASP A 751 18.05 32.56 9.47
CA ASP A 751 19.44 32.86 9.18
C ASP A 751 19.64 34.36 8.97
N ARG A 752 20.87 34.80 9.18
CA ARG A 752 21.27 36.23 9.13
C ARG A 752 21.10 36.86 7.75
#